data_b48ccbe486419f58868c957a5d999d2e
#
_entry.id   b48ccbe486419f58868c957a5d999d2e
#
_cell.length_a   1.000
_cell.length_b   1.000
_cell.length_c   1.000
_cell.angle_alpha   90.00
_cell.angle_beta   90.00
_cell.angle_gamma   90.00
#
_symmetry.space_group_name_H-M   'P 1'
#
loop_
_entity.id
_entity.type
_entity.pdbx_description
1 polymer ?
#
loop_
_entity_poly.entity_id
_entity_poly.type
_entity_poly.pdbx_seq_one_letter_code
_entity_poly.pdbx_strand_id
1 'polypeptide(L)'
;MHAAGRTLTSAFPRPRAPVWLVVPWAMATSAPVAAEQVTLPDVVVSASRNEQRRFDAPAAIDSIPVDPFTATSPLVSLSELTLTSPGIAVRDRQNYSQDLQIAVRGFGSRSTFGVRGVRLFVDGIPATMPDGQGQASTFDLANASRIEVLRGPFAQMYGNASGGVVQVFTPDPPKTGFTGRASTGFGSDGQWQAGVSLAGGNDRLGGTLDAWTYQTDGYRDHSAAKRYQLNAKIVAQPSTATKITGQFNYFNQPLAEDPLGLTRAQADANPRQAIAAATQFNTGKDVEQTQAGVVVEHQLTDLDSLNFRLYGGGRQLTQRLGFSGAAPSSAGGIVDLDRTYGGGALSWTRKTTANGLPLQWTAGLEVNGMRDARHGYVNDNGQQGALRRDETDEAADYGAYAQFNWTVHPAWEIVGGLRASMVRLRIDDHYVTAASPDDSGTSTYRNLSPVLGVVWHAMETLNVYANLGRGFETPTLTEVAYGPNGVGANLGLQASTSRQGEIGVKWESDGQRIDAALFDADSHSEIVPLSNNNGRTVYQNVDGVRRRGLELGWHGAFGPARRLAAGLAYTYLDAYFGDAFVNAQGATVAAGNRLPGTARHSFGAELTYKPWGQWMVGVEAKADSKVYADDLNTQAAPGYFIFNLKTGYTFKAGATQWYVFGRIDNVADRHYIGSVIVNEANGRYYEPAPGRRFFVGLRASM
;
A
#
# COMPACT_ATOMS: atom_id res chain seq x y z
N MET A 1 -55.85 31.41 -44.53
CA MET A 1 -55.11 32.67 -44.36
C MET A 1 -53.86 32.42 -43.61
N HIS A 2 -52.76 32.47 -44.33
CA HIS A 2 -51.33 32.78 -44.02
C HIS A 2 -50.82 32.50 -42.63
N ALA A 3 -49.99 31.49 -42.39
CA ALA A 3 -48.59 31.23 -42.81
C ALA A 3 -47.62 32.17 -42.14
N ALA A 4 -46.74 31.62 -41.35
CA ALA A 4 -45.32 31.97 -41.35
C ALA A 4 -44.52 30.95 -40.51
N GLY A 5 -43.77 30.06 -41.13
CA GLY A 5 -42.76 29.23 -40.53
C GLY A 5 -41.52 30.07 -40.24
N ARG A 6 -40.86 29.76 -39.13
CA ARG A 6 -39.48 30.16 -38.88
C ARG A 6 -38.65 28.91 -38.65
N THR A 7 -37.83 28.60 -39.64
CA THR A 7 -36.70 27.65 -39.56
C THR A 7 -35.58 28.28 -38.74
N LEU A 8 -35.25 27.67 -37.65
CA LEU A 8 -34.00 27.94 -36.91
C LEU A 8 -32.91 26.98 -37.42
N THR A 9 -31.96 27.51 -38.16
CA THR A 9 -30.72 26.86 -38.54
C THR A 9 -29.75 26.94 -37.39
N SER A 10 -29.44 25.78 -36.78
CA SER A 10 -28.35 25.63 -35.81
C SER A 10 -27.04 25.56 -36.56
N ALA A 11 -26.16 26.55 -36.38
CA ALA A 11 -24.80 26.54 -36.87
C ALA A 11 -23.90 25.79 -35.90
N PHE A 12 -23.36 24.66 -36.31
CA PHE A 12 -22.28 23.97 -35.63
C PHE A 12 -20.93 24.71 -35.86
N PRO A 13 -20.11 24.94 -34.85
CA PRO A 13 -18.78 25.47 -35.04
C PRO A 13 -17.85 24.41 -35.65
N ARG A 14 -17.14 24.76 -36.70
CA ARG A 14 -16.12 23.93 -37.36
C ARG A 14 -14.91 23.74 -36.43
N PRO A 15 -14.25 22.56 -36.40
CA PRO A 15 -13.02 22.34 -35.64
C PRO A 15 -11.88 23.15 -36.26
N ARG A 16 -11.15 23.89 -35.43
CA ARG A 16 -9.92 24.60 -35.79
C ARG A 16 -8.80 23.57 -35.99
N ALA A 17 -8.08 23.68 -37.09
CA ALA A 17 -6.92 22.87 -37.41
C ALA A 17 -5.79 23.03 -36.38
N PRO A 18 -5.01 21.97 -36.06
CA PRO A 18 -3.89 22.06 -35.15
C PRO A 18 -2.75 22.86 -35.77
N VAL A 19 -2.27 23.86 -35.06
CA VAL A 19 -1.05 24.60 -35.39
C VAL A 19 0.15 23.68 -35.06
N TRP A 20 0.87 23.26 -36.08
CA TRP A 20 2.17 22.56 -35.94
C TRP A 20 3.24 23.58 -35.54
N LEU A 21 3.68 23.56 -34.28
CA LEU A 21 4.86 24.24 -33.81
C LEU A 21 6.09 23.48 -34.32
N VAL A 22 6.72 23.99 -35.36
CA VAL A 22 8.05 23.54 -35.80
C VAL A 22 9.07 24.16 -34.86
N VAL A 23 9.66 23.37 -33.96
CA VAL A 23 10.80 23.77 -33.13
C VAL A 23 12.09 23.52 -33.91
N PRO A 24 12.92 24.55 -34.18
CA PRO A 24 14.21 24.33 -34.84
C PRO A 24 15.20 23.60 -33.92
N TRP A 25 15.78 22.52 -34.41
CA TRP A 25 16.86 21.80 -33.75
C TRP A 25 18.15 22.62 -33.77
N ALA A 26 18.49 23.25 -32.65
CA ALA A 26 19.83 23.75 -32.43
C ALA A 26 20.66 22.68 -31.71
N MET A 27 21.60 22.04 -32.40
CA MET A 27 22.60 21.18 -31.77
C MET A 27 23.58 22.04 -30.98
N ALA A 28 23.40 22.11 -29.67
CA ALA A 28 24.40 22.64 -28.77
C ALA A 28 25.31 21.48 -28.32
N THR A 29 26.58 21.56 -28.66
CA THR A 29 27.65 20.68 -28.17
C THR A 29 27.88 20.98 -26.69
N SER A 30 27.33 20.11 -25.81
CA SER A 30 27.57 20.20 -24.37
C SER A 30 28.81 19.39 -23.97
N ALA A 31 29.69 20.02 -23.17
CA ALA A 31 30.79 19.34 -22.51
C ALA A 31 30.30 18.17 -21.63
N PRO A 32 31.08 17.07 -21.49
CA PRO A 32 30.64 15.92 -20.69
C PRO A 32 30.50 16.34 -19.21
N VAL A 33 29.29 16.29 -18.70
CA VAL A 33 29.03 16.33 -17.26
C VAL A 33 29.62 15.04 -16.68
N ALA A 34 30.51 15.16 -15.68
CA ALA A 34 31.05 14.03 -14.96
C ALA A 34 29.89 13.18 -14.42
N ALA A 35 29.86 11.90 -14.81
CA ALA A 35 28.86 10.97 -14.37
C ALA A 35 29.04 10.73 -12.87
N GLU A 36 28.06 11.15 -12.06
CA GLU A 36 27.98 10.82 -10.66
C GLU A 36 27.96 9.29 -10.51
N GLN A 37 28.92 8.75 -9.76
CA GLN A 37 28.99 7.32 -9.49
C GLN A 37 27.73 6.95 -8.70
N VAL A 38 26.80 6.23 -9.30
CA VAL A 38 25.71 5.59 -8.58
C VAL A 38 26.30 4.41 -7.79
N THR A 39 26.84 4.70 -6.62
CA THR A 39 27.02 3.68 -5.59
C THR A 39 25.62 3.33 -5.11
N LEU A 40 25.29 2.02 -5.02
CA LEU A 40 24.10 1.62 -4.27
C LEU A 40 24.34 2.10 -2.83
N PRO A 41 23.58 3.05 -2.28
CA PRO A 41 23.86 3.56 -0.96
C PRO A 41 23.73 2.43 0.05
N ASP A 42 24.54 2.47 1.12
CA ASP A 42 24.32 1.64 2.31
C ASP A 42 22.94 1.99 2.85
N VAL A 43 21.98 1.13 2.53
CA VAL A 43 20.58 1.40 2.88
C VAL A 43 20.39 1.02 4.34
N VAL A 44 20.30 2.03 5.18
CA VAL A 44 19.87 1.87 6.56
C VAL A 44 18.36 1.65 6.54
N VAL A 45 17.91 0.56 7.14
CA VAL A 45 16.50 0.20 7.27
C VAL A 45 16.08 0.28 8.73
N SER A 46 14.89 0.77 8.98
CA SER A 46 14.30 0.82 10.32
C SER A 46 13.46 -0.41 10.66
N ALA A 47 13.60 -1.44 9.87
CA ALA A 47 12.73 -2.61 9.83
C ALA A 47 12.71 -3.48 11.10
N SER A 48 13.66 -3.33 11.98
CA SER A 48 13.72 -4.05 13.27
C SER A 48 13.56 -3.12 14.47
N ARG A 49 12.82 -2.00 14.33
CA ARG A 49 12.74 -0.94 15.35
C ARG A 49 14.07 -0.28 15.69
N ASN A 50 15.14 -0.70 15.03
CA ASN A 50 16.49 -0.13 15.10
C ASN A 50 16.99 0.14 13.69
N GLU A 51 17.65 1.26 13.50
CA GLU A 51 18.34 1.54 12.25
C GLU A 51 19.56 0.62 12.11
N GLN A 52 19.59 -0.15 11.02
CA GLN A 52 20.69 -1.05 10.69
C GLN A 52 20.86 -1.14 9.18
N ARG A 53 22.01 -1.62 8.72
CA ARG A 53 22.18 -1.90 7.29
C ARG A 53 21.22 -3.00 6.87
N ARG A 54 20.55 -2.84 5.72
CA ARG A 54 19.67 -3.86 5.14
C ARG A 54 20.36 -5.22 5.03
N PHE A 55 21.63 -5.20 4.65
CA PHE A 55 22.48 -6.37 4.49
C PHE A 55 22.62 -7.19 5.79
N ASP A 56 22.71 -6.52 6.94
CA ASP A 56 22.94 -7.14 8.23
C ASP A 56 21.65 -7.55 8.96
N ALA A 57 20.49 -7.15 8.46
CA ALA A 57 19.20 -7.49 9.08
C ALA A 57 18.84 -8.98 8.90
N PRO A 58 18.43 -9.71 9.97
CA PRO A 58 18.00 -11.11 9.90
C PRO A 58 16.59 -11.28 9.34
N ALA A 59 16.23 -10.58 8.28
CA ALA A 59 14.91 -10.61 7.70
C ALA A 59 14.96 -10.25 6.21
N ALA A 60 13.95 -10.69 5.45
CA ALA A 60 13.72 -10.25 4.08
C ALA A 60 13.22 -8.80 4.07
N ILE A 61 14.06 -7.87 3.63
CA ILE A 61 13.76 -6.45 3.58
C ILE A 61 14.13 -5.91 2.21
N ASP A 62 13.19 -5.25 1.55
CA ASP A 62 13.50 -4.45 0.38
C ASP A 62 13.52 -2.97 0.74
N SER A 63 14.46 -2.26 0.14
CA SER A 63 14.45 -0.80 0.09
C SER A 63 14.43 -0.40 -1.38
N ILE A 64 13.36 0.24 -1.76
CA ILE A 64 13.07 0.69 -3.12
C ILE A 64 13.32 2.20 -3.15
N PRO A 65 14.42 2.66 -3.74
CA PRO A 65 14.67 4.10 -3.88
C PRO A 65 13.64 4.67 -4.87
N VAL A 66 13.08 5.80 -4.51
CA VAL A 66 12.16 6.56 -5.37
C VAL A 66 12.83 7.88 -5.69
N ASP A 67 13.03 8.16 -6.97
CA ASP A 67 13.40 9.49 -7.44
C ASP A 67 12.19 10.09 -8.17
N PRO A 68 11.40 10.93 -7.49
CA PRO A 68 10.20 11.49 -8.11
C PRO A 68 10.51 12.37 -9.30
N PHE A 69 11.75 12.86 -9.46
CA PHE A 69 12.13 13.68 -10.59
C PHE A 69 12.34 12.84 -11.87
N THR A 70 12.95 11.67 -11.77
CA THR A 70 13.25 10.82 -12.94
C THR A 70 12.33 9.61 -13.10
N ALA A 71 11.39 9.39 -12.19
CA ALA A 71 10.37 8.35 -12.34
C ALA A 71 9.52 8.58 -13.61
N THR A 72 9.20 7.52 -14.34
CA THR A 72 8.39 7.59 -15.56
C THR A 72 6.93 7.21 -15.32
N SER A 73 6.59 6.77 -14.12
CA SER A 73 5.22 6.45 -13.73
C SER A 73 4.46 7.67 -13.19
N PRO A 74 3.13 7.61 -13.16
CA PRO A 74 2.30 8.66 -12.56
C PRO A 74 2.56 8.89 -11.07
N LEU A 75 3.06 7.91 -10.32
CA LEU A 75 3.27 7.93 -8.87
C LEU A 75 1.96 8.10 -8.07
N VAL A 76 0.90 7.47 -8.54
CA VAL A 76 -0.44 7.49 -7.92
C VAL A 76 -0.68 6.23 -7.09
N SER A 77 -0.08 5.10 -7.50
CA SER A 77 -0.32 3.77 -6.93
C SER A 77 0.98 3.11 -6.51
N LEU A 78 1.00 2.49 -5.32
CA LEU A 78 2.15 1.72 -4.84
C LEU A 78 2.53 0.57 -5.78
N SER A 79 1.58 0.05 -6.57
CA SER A 79 1.82 -0.99 -7.59
C SER A 79 2.83 -0.57 -8.67
N GLU A 80 3.00 0.73 -8.88
CA GLU A 80 3.94 1.29 -9.86
C GLU A 80 5.40 1.20 -9.42
N LEU A 81 5.66 0.98 -8.14
CA LEU A 81 6.98 1.04 -7.53
C LEU A 81 7.48 -0.32 -7.00
N THR A 82 6.60 -1.32 -6.86
CA THR A 82 6.93 -2.60 -6.22
C THR A 82 7.24 -3.74 -7.19
N LEU A 83 7.41 -3.45 -8.48
CA LEU A 83 7.58 -4.46 -9.54
C LEU A 83 8.75 -5.43 -9.27
N THR A 84 9.88 -4.92 -8.78
CA THR A 84 11.09 -5.70 -8.52
C THR A 84 11.29 -6.04 -7.04
N SER A 85 10.21 -6.04 -6.24
CA SER A 85 10.21 -6.47 -4.83
C SER A 85 9.51 -7.83 -4.73
N PRO A 86 10.22 -8.92 -4.37
CA PRO A 86 9.60 -10.24 -4.24
C PRO A 86 8.73 -10.33 -2.98
N GLY A 87 7.80 -11.29 -2.94
CA GLY A 87 6.97 -11.57 -1.77
C GLY A 87 5.85 -10.57 -1.49
N ILE A 88 5.78 -9.44 -2.18
CA ILE A 88 4.68 -8.48 -2.11
C ILE A 88 3.86 -8.49 -3.40
N ALA A 89 2.55 -8.57 -3.27
CA ALA A 89 1.60 -8.40 -4.35
C ALA A 89 0.80 -7.12 -4.11
N VAL A 90 0.99 -6.11 -4.95
CA VAL A 90 0.20 -4.89 -4.96
C VAL A 90 -0.61 -4.89 -6.25
N ARG A 91 -1.93 -5.01 -6.13
CA ARG A 91 -2.84 -5.08 -7.27
C ARG A 91 -3.60 -3.76 -7.38
N ASP A 92 -3.36 -3.07 -8.48
CA ASP A 92 -4.16 -1.91 -8.85
C ASP A 92 -5.47 -2.42 -9.45
N ARG A 93 -6.57 -2.12 -8.77
CA ARG A 93 -7.91 -2.54 -9.16
C ARG A 93 -8.49 -1.68 -10.29
N GLN A 94 -7.82 -0.58 -10.65
CA GLN A 94 -8.35 0.48 -11.52
C GLN A 94 -9.71 1.00 -11.02
N ASN A 95 -9.88 0.96 -9.71
CA ASN A 95 -11.05 1.37 -8.97
C ASN A 95 -10.57 2.18 -7.77
N TYR A 96 -10.62 3.49 -7.87
CA TYR A 96 -10.13 4.41 -6.86
C TYR A 96 -11.07 4.55 -5.65
N SER A 97 -12.28 4.01 -5.72
CA SER A 97 -13.20 3.87 -4.59
C SER A 97 -12.72 2.84 -3.58
N GLN A 98 -11.93 1.87 -4.04
CA GLN A 98 -11.37 0.81 -3.21
C GLN A 98 -9.87 1.05 -2.97
N ASP A 99 -9.37 0.67 -1.78
CA ASP A 99 -7.94 0.65 -1.54
C ASP A 99 -7.26 -0.44 -2.37
N LEU A 100 -5.93 -0.30 -2.57
CA LEU A 100 -5.12 -1.33 -3.22
C LEU A 100 -5.22 -2.66 -2.47
N GLN A 101 -5.27 -3.77 -3.21
CA GLN A 101 -5.02 -5.08 -2.60
C GLN A 101 -3.53 -5.23 -2.37
N ILE A 102 -3.10 -5.10 -1.11
CA ILE A 102 -1.71 -5.33 -0.70
C ILE A 102 -1.66 -6.64 0.07
N ALA A 103 -0.89 -7.60 -0.44
CA ALA A 103 -0.64 -8.86 0.22
C ALA A 103 0.87 -9.13 0.30
N VAL A 104 1.34 -9.60 1.44
CA VAL A 104 2.73 -10.01 1.65
C VAL A 104 2.73 -11.49 1.99
N ARG A 105 3.38 -12.33 1.14
CA ARG A 105 3.39 -13.79 1.30
C ARG A 105 2.00 -14.41 1.43
N GLY A 106 0.99 -13.79 0.79
CA GLY A 106 -0.41 -14.19 0.86
C GLY A 106 -1.17 -13.72 2.10
N PHE A 107 -0.53 -13.12 3.11
CA PHE A 107 -1.24 -12.38 4.16
C PHE A 107 -1.86 -11.12 3.57
N GLY A 108 -3.10 -10.83 3.91
CA GLY A 108 -3.87 -9.72 3.35
C GLY A 108 -4.59 -10.02 2.03
N SER A 109 -4.37 -11.18 1.39
CA SER A 109 -5.03 -11.54 0.12
C SER A 109 -6.56 -11.62 0.22
N ARG A 110 -7.08 -11.90 1.42
CA ARG A 110 -8.53 -11.93 1.71
C ARG A 110 -9.19 -10.56 1.67
N SER A 111 -8.41 -9.50 1.84
CA SER A 111 -8.95 -8.16 1.96
C SER A 111 -9.49 -7.67 0.63
N THR A 112 -10.80 -7.68 0.53
CA THR A 112 -11.49 -7.14 -0.64
C THR A 112 -11.56 -5.62 -0.58
N PHE A 113 -11.60 -5.06 0.65
CA PHE A 113 -11.73 -3.62 0.92
C PHE A 113 -10.77 -3.22 2.04
N GLY A 114 -9.87 -2.28 1.75
CA GLY A 114 -8.81 -1.85 2.66
C GLY A 114 -7.59 -2.80 2.68
N VAL A 115 -6.53 -2.40 3.36
CA VAL A 115 -5.31 -3.19 3.53
C VAL A 115 -5.35 -3.90 4.87
N ARG A 116 -5.14 -5.22 4.86
CA ARG A 116 -5.15 -6.08 6.04
C ARG A 116 -3.88 -6.92 6.12
N GLY A 117 -3.48 -7.28 7.32
CA GLY A 117 -2.31 -8.13 7.53
C GLY A 117 -0.96 -7.47 7.22
N VAL A 118 -0.95 -6.22 6.78
CA VAL A 118 0.24 -5.42 6.47
C VAL A 118 0.13 -4.07 7.15
N ARG A 119 1.14 -3.70 7.93
CA ARG A 119 1.19 -2.42 8.61
C ARG A 119 1.80 -1.34 7.72
N LEU A 120 1.17 -0.18 7.66
CA LEU A 120 1.57 0.94 6.79
C LEU A 120 2.04 2.13 7.63
N PHE A 121 3.13 2.78 7.20
CA PHE A 121 3.69 3.97 7.83
C PHE A 121 4.13 5.01 6.79
N VAL A 122 4.12 6.28 7.19
CA VAL A 122 4.76 7.39 6.46
C VAL A 122 5.69 8.11 7.45
N ASP A 123 6.99 8.15 7.16
CA ASP A 123 8.02 8.76 8.03
C ASP A 123 7.87 8.40 9.53
N GLY A 124 7.55 7.14 9.81
CA GLY A 124 7.34 6.62 11.16
C GLY A 124 5.94 6.88 11.77
N ILE A 125 5.07 7.67 11.14
CA ILE A 125 3.68 7.86 11.57
C ILE A 125 2.79 6.77 10.96
N PRO A 126 1.91 6.09 11.74
CA PRO A 126 1.02 5.07 11.20
C PRO A 126 0.04 5.62 10.15
N ALA A 127 -0.05 4.92 9.01
CA ALA A 127 -1.14 5.03 8.03
C ALA A 127 -2.12 3.85 8.15
N THR A 128 -1.83 2.91 9.05
CA THR A 128 -2.76 1.88 9.51
C THR A 128 -3.50 2.41 10.73
N MET A 129 -4.82 2.27 10.73
CA MET A 129 -5.70 2.68 11.80
C MET A 129 -5.52 1.80 13.05
N PRO A 130 -5.93 2.25 14.26
CA PRO A 130 -5.77 1.49 15.50
C PRO A 130 -6.43 0.11 15.51
N ASP A 131 -7.48 -0.12 14.72
CA ASP A 131 -8.10 -1.45 14.53
C ASP A 131 -7.31 -2.39 13.61
N GLY A 132 -6.28 -1.90 12.93
CA GLY A 132 -5.43 -2.66 12.01
C GLY A 132 -5.77 -2.51 10.52
N GLN A 133 -6.76 -1.69 10.15
CA GLN A 133 -7.06 -1.41 8.74
C GLN A 133 -6.10 -0.39 8.14
N GLY A 134 -5.38 -0.75 7.08
CA GLY A 134 -4.44 0.15 6.39
C GLY A 134 -5.12 1.04 5.35
N GLN A 135 -4.56 2.24 5.15
CA GLN A 135 -5.04 3.26 4.21
C GLN A 135 -3.91 3.70 3.27
N ALA A 136 -3.67 2.93 2.20
CA ALA A 136 -2.58 3.18 1.25
C ALA A 136 -2.85 4.38 0.32
N SER A 137 -4.09 4.82 0.17
CA SER A 137 -4.49 5.95 -0.68
C SER A 137 -3.93 7.30 -0.20
N THR A 138 -3.54 7.41 1.07
CA THR A 138 -2.97 8.63 1.66
C THR A 138 -1.47 8.79 1.44
N PHE A 139 -0.79 7.81 0.82
CA PHE A 139 0.63 7.91 0.50
C PHE A 139 0.90 8.98 -0.55
N ASP A 140 1.83 9.88 -0.27
CA ASP A 140 2.37 10.83 -1.23
C ASP A 140 3.57 10.20 -1.95
N LEU A 141 3.28 9.39 -2.98
CA LEU A 141 4.32 8.74 -3.77
C LEU A 141 5.02 9.72 -4.72
N ALA A 142 4.37 10.83 -5.05
CA ALA A 142 4.96 11.88 -5.89
C ALA A 142 6.11 12.63 -5.20
N ASN A 143 6.18 12.53 -3.86
CA ASN A 143 7.28 13.07 -3.07
C ASN A 143 8.01 12.01 -2.23
N ALA A 144 7.79 10.72 -2.46
CA ALA A 144 8.53 9.68 -1.77
C ALA A 144 10.01 9.68 -2.18
N SER A 145 10.91 9.43 -1.22
CA SER A 145 12.34 9.22 -1.47
C SER A 145 12.71 7.74 -1.43
N ARG A 146 11.97 6.95 -0.65
CA ARG A 146 12.23 5.54 -0.42
C ARG A 146 10.98 4.83 0.10
N ILE A 147 10.82 3.57 -0.29
CA ILE A 147 9.84 2.65 0.29
C ILE A 147 10.57 1.46 0.85
N GLU A 148 10.27 1.10 2.09
CA GLU A 148 10.78 -0.11 2.72
C GLU A 148 9.66 -1.13 2.87
N VAL A 149 9.96 -2.39 2.53
CA VAL A 149 9.05 -3.54 2.67
C VAL A 149 9.73 -4.59 3.53
N LEU A 150 9.28 -4.70 4.78
CA LEU A 150 9.70 -5.75 5.71
C LEU A 150 8.74 -6.93 5.62
N ARG A 151 9.26 -8.13 5.45
CA ARG A 151 8.49 -9.39 5.41
C ARG A 151 8.90 -10.33 6.53
N GLY A 152 7.98 -11.24 6.89
CA GLY A 152 8.23 -12.32 7.82
C GLY A 152 8.18 -11.94 9.31
N PRO A 153 8.76 -12.79 10.17
CA PRO A 153 8.56 -12.76 11.63
C PRO A 153 8.83 -11.43 12.31
N PHE A 154 9.86 -10.67 11.90
CA PHE A 154 10.18 -9.38 12.53
C PHE A 154 9.12 -8.29 12.34
N ALA A 155 8.19 -8.44 11.38
CA ALA A 155 7.05 -7.54 11.23
C ALA A 155 6.16 -7.53 12.50
N GLN A 156 6.17 -8.59 13.29
CA GLN A 156 5.40 -8.73 14.52
C GLN A 156 5.78 -7.71 15.60
N MET A 157 7.00 -7.17 15.55
CA MET A 157 7.43 -6.11 16.44
C MET A 157 6.68 -4.80 16.22
N TYR A 158 5.98 -4.67 15.09
CA TYR A 158 5.12 -3.52 14.75
C TYR A 158 3.65 -3.70 15.20
N GLY A 159 3.28 -4.85 15.76
CA GLY A 159 1.94 -5.15 16.28
C GLY A 159 1.02 -5.81 15.26
N ASN A 160 -0.25 -5.60 15.38
CA ASN A 160 -1.38 -6.17 14.64
C ASN A 160 -1.18 -6.28 13.10
N ALA A 161 -0.25 -7.18 12.67
CA ALA A 161 0.03 -7.49 11.27
C ALA A 161 0.86 -8.77 11.18
N SER A 162 0.41 -9.76 10.43
CA SER A 162 1.12 -11.05 10.27
C SER A 162 1.97 -11.10 9.00
N GLY A 163 1.66 -10.30 7.97
CA GLY A 163 2.33 -10.39 6.68
C GLY A 163 3.60 -9.56 6.58
N GLY A 164 3.55 -8.31 7.04
CA GLY A 164 4.68 -7.41 6.83
C GLY A 164 4.43 -5.97 7.23
N VAL A 165 5.41 -5.13 6.92
CA VAL A 165 5.34 -3.68 7.11
C VAL A 165 5.76 -3.00 5.82
N VAL A 166 5.03 -1.97 5.40
CA VAL A 166 5.40 -1.07 4.31
C VAL A 166 5.57 0.33 4.90
N GLN A 167 6.75 0.91 4.71
CA GLN A 167 7.05 2.27 5.15
C GLN A 167 7.41 3.14 3.94
N VAL A 168 6.76 4.29 3.81
CA VAL A 168 7.09 5.32 2.83
C VAL A 168 7.85 6.42 3.55
N PHE A 169 8.98 6.83 2.98
CA PHE A 169 9.79 7.94 3.48
C PHE A 169 9.76 9.08 2.50
N THR A 170 9.50 10.29 2.98
CA THR A 170 9.65 11.52 2.21
C THR A 170 11.06 12.10 2.40
N PRO A 171 11.58 12.90 1.46
CA PRO A 171 12.90 13.49 1.61
C PRO A 171 12.94 14.46 2.80
N ASP A 172 14.08 14.49 3.49
CA ASP A 172 14.35 15.56 4.45
C ASP A 172 14.63 16.88 3.69
N PRO A 173 14.28 18.03 4.27
CA PRO A 173 14.60 19.32 3.66
C PRO A 173 16.11 19.52 3.51
N PRO A 174 16.57 20.31 2.50
CA PRO A 174 17.98 20.56 2.31
C PRO A 174 18.55 21.32 3.53
N LYS A 175 19.80 21.00 3.89
CA LYS A 175 20.52 21.70 4.99
C LYS A 175 20.89 23.15 4.62
N THR A 176 20.88 23.50 3.36
CA THR A 176 21.16 24.86 2.87
C THR A 176 20.37 25.14 1.62
N GLY A 177 19.88 26.37 1.49
CA GLY A 177 19.24 26.86 0.27
C GLY A 177 17.77 26.44 0.14
N PHE A 178 17.31 26.55 -1.09
CA PHE A 178 15.92 26.29 -1.47
C PHE A 178 15.89 25.48 -2.76
N THR A 179 14.93 24.57 -2.87
CA THR A 179 14.64 23.81 -4.10
C THR A 179 13.15 23.84 -4.38
N GLY A 180 12.81 23.96 -5.65
CA GLY A 180 11.44 23.90 -6.13
C GLY A 180 11.30 22.87 -7.23
N ARG A 181 10.21 22.10 -7.22
CA ARG A 181 9.84 21.16 -8.28
C ARG A 181 8.41 21.42 -8.72
N ALA A 182 8.16 21.31 -10.01
CA ALA A 182 6.83 21.31 -10.57
C ALA A 182 6.68 20.11 -11.52
N SER A 183 5.51 19.53 -11.57
CA SER A 183 5.23 18.37 -12.41
C SER A 183 3.85 18.46 -13.04
N THR A 184 3.71 17.92 -14.25
CA THR A 184 2.42 17.69 -14.88
C THR A 184 2.51 16.41 -15.73
N GLY A 185 1.38 15.72 -15.90
CA GLY A 185 1.30 14.51 -16.70
C GLY A 185 -0.10 14.30 -17.25
N PHE A 186 -0.14 13.61 -18.41
CA PHE A 186 -1.37 13.28 -19.13
C PHE A 186 -1.30 11.84 -19.63
N GLY A 187 -2.40 11.14 -19.55
CA GLY A 187 -2.47 9.74 -19.95
C GLY A 187 -3.78 9.32 -20.58
N SER A 188 -3.86 8.05 -20.90
CA SER A 188 -5.10 7.41 -21.37
C SER A 188 -6.22 7.53 -20.32
N ASP A 189 -7.45 7.34 -20.73
CA ASP A 189 -8.66 7.40 -19.90
C ASP A 189 -8.84 8.75 -19.17
N GLY A 190 -8.55 9.88 -19.87
CA GLY A 190 -8.70 11.22 -19.31
C GLY A 190 -7.74 11.51 -18.13
N GLN A 191 -6.69 10.69 -17.95
CA GLN A 191 -5.76 10.88 -16.84
C GLN A 191 -5.00 12.20 -16.96
N TRP A 192 -5.04 12.98 -15.89
CA TRP A 192 -4.30 14.23 -15.73
C TRP A 192 -3.83 14.39 -14.29
N GLN A 193 -2.63 14.95 -14.13
CA GLN A 193 -2.07 15.29 -12.83
C GLN A 193 -1.19 16.53 -12.89
N ALA A 194 -1.10 17.23 -11.76
CA ALA A 194 -0.14 18.31 -11.56
C ALA A 194 0.30 18.36 -10.09
N GLY A 195 1.51 18.80 -9.85
CA GLY A 195 2.06 18.94 -8.51
C GLY A 195 3.16 19.98 -8.41
N VAL A 196 3.32 20.52 -7.21
CA VAL A 196 4.39 21.44 -6.83
C VAL A 196 4.98 20.98 -5.51
N SER A 197 6.30 20.95 -5.43
CA SER A 197 7.08 20.58 -4.26
C SER A 197 8.07 21.70 -3.97
N LEU A 198 8.08 22.22 -2.76
CA LEU A 198 8.98 23.24 -2.27
C LEU A 198 9.76 22.71 -1.07
N ALA A 199 11.06 22.92 -1.03
CA ALA A 199 11.87 22.54 0.11
C ALA A 199 12.94 23.61 0.37
N GLY A 200 13.18 23.88 1.63
CA GLY A 200 14.21 24.87 2.00
C GLY A 200 14.64 24.70 3.45
N GLY A 201 15.85 25.12 3.76
CA GLY A 201 16.32 25.00 5.13
C GLY A 201 17.74 25.49 5.36
N ASN A 202 18.15 25.30 6.59
CA ASN A 202 19.50 25.46 7.08
C ASN A 202 19.84 24.30 8.04
N ASP A 203 21.03 24.31 8.64
CA ASP A 203 21.49 23.21 9.53
C ASP A 203 20.60 22.98 10.77
N ARG A 204 19.74 23.93 11.14
CA ARG A 204 18.90 23.84 12.35
C ARG A 204 17.42 23.68 12.08
N LEU A 205 16.94 24.20 10.96
CA LEU A 205 15.52 24.18 10.63
C LEU A 205 15.33 24.11 9.12
N GLY A 206 14.51 23.19 8.68
CA GLY A 206 14.10 23.08 7.29
C GLY A 206 12.67 22.60 7.16
N GLY A 207 12.11 22.77 5.98
CA GLY A 207 10.76 22.30 5.69
C GLY A 207 10.56 21.90 4.24
N THR A 208 9.58 21.04 4.00
CA THR A 208 9.05 20.69 2.68
C THR A 208 7.55 20.97 2.65
N LEU A 209 7.05 21.33 1.50
CA LEU A 209 5.62 21.51 1.23
C LEU A 209 5.33 20.96 -0.16
N ASP A 210 4.38 20.03 -0.22
CA ASP A 210 3.95 19.36 -1.44
C ASP A 210 2.46 19.51 -1.62
N ALA A 211 2.04 19.95 -2.81
CA ALA A 211 0.64 19.99 -3.21
C ALA A 211 0.47 19.26 -4.55
N TRP A 212 -0.49 18.36 -4.61
CA TRP A 212 -0.68 17.49 -5.74
C TRP A 212 -2.16 17.25 -6.04
N THR A 213 -2.48 17.12 -7.33
CA THR A 213 -3.82 16.78 -7.81
C THR A 213 -3.76 15.73 -8.90
N TYR A 214 -4.76 14.86 -8.91
CA TYR A 214 -4.93 13.79 -9.87
C TYR A 214 -6.40 13.66 -10.26
N GLN A 215 -6.65 13.39 -11.55
CA GLN A 215 -7.98 13.14 -12.08
C GLN A 215 -7.88 12.10 -13.19
N THR A 216 -8.93 11.28 -13.33
CA THR A 216 -9.12 10.33 -14.44
C THR A 216 -10.61 10.11 -14.67
N ASP A 217 -10.99 9.81 -15.92
CA ASP A 217 -12.33 9.31 -16.25
C ASP A 217 -12.46 7.81 -15.91
N GLY A 218 -11.30 7.14 -15.67
CA GLY A 218 -11.21 5.72 -15.37
C GLY A 218 -11.23 4.81 -16.59
N TYR A 219 -10.68 3.59 -16.43
CA TYR A 219 -10.64 2.59 -17.49
C TYR A 219 -12.02 2.01 -17.80
N ARG A 220 -12.84 1.80 -16.78
CA ARG A 220 -14.19 1.24 -16.89
C ARG A 220 -15.24 2.35 -16.84
N ASP A 221 -16.40 2.09 -17.41
CA ASP A 221 -17.56 2.93 -17.20
C ASP A 221 -17.81 3.07 -15.68
N HIS A 222 -18.22 4.24 -15.21
CA HIS A 222 -18.44 4.51 -13.79
C HIS A 222 -17.23 4.19 -12.91
N SER A 223 -16.03 4.69 -13.29
CA SER A 223 -14.78 4.53 -12.52
C SER A 223 -13.93 5.80 -12.45
N ALA A 224 -14.56 6.95 -12.68
CA ALA A 224 -13.91 8.25 -12.57
C ALA A 224 -13.42 8.53 -11.14
N ALA A 225 -12.31 9.25 -11.03
CA ALA A 225 -11.75 9.64 -9.75
C ALA A 225 -11.11 11.02 -9.78
N LYS A 226 -11.12 11.69 -8.62
CA LYS A 226 -10.47 12.97 -8.39
C LYS A 226 -9.84 13.01 -7.01
N ARG A 227 -8.58 13.44 -6.93
CA ARG A 227 -7.80 13.47 -5.69
C ARG A 227 -7.06 14.78 -5.56
N TYR A 228 -6.97 15.26 -4.33
CA TYR A 228 -6.13 16.37 -3.90
C TYR A 228 -5.31 15.94 -2.70
N GLN A 229 -4.06 16.34 -2.65
CA GLN A 229 -3.17 16.04 -1.55
C GLN A 229 -2.31 17.24 -1.22
N LEU A 230 -2.14 17.50 0.09
CA LEU A 230 -1.23 18.51 0.61
C LEU A 230 -0.42 17.87 1.74
N ASN A 231 0.90 17.94 1.65
CA ASN A 231 1.79 17.39 2.66
C ASN A 231 2.79 18.47 3.08
N ALA A 232 3.12 18.51 4.36
CA ALA A 232 4.16 19.36 4.89
C ALA A 232 5.02 18.57 5.88
N LYS A 233 6.33 18.79 5.84
CA LYS A 233 7.30 18.23 6.79
C LYS A 233 8.20 19.34 7.28
N ILE A 234 8.41 19.42 8.58
CA ILE A 234 9.32 20.34 9.22
C ILE A 234 10.33 19.51 10.01
N VAL A 235 11.61 19.79 9.80
CA VAL A 235 12.69 19.15 10.55
C VAL A 235 13.45 20.24 11.30
N ALA A 236 13.47 20.13 12.63
CA ALA A 236 14.22 21.03 13.51
C ALA A 236 15.31 20.26 14.25
N GLN A 237 16.49 20.82 14.29
CA GLN A 237 17.66 20.32 15.03
C GLN A 237 18.12 21.39 16.05
N PRO A 238 17.40 21.52 17.19
CA PRO A 238 17.73 22.54 18.20
C PRO A 238 19.10 22.32 18.85
N SER A 239 19.58 21.09 18.84
CA SER A 239 20.92 20.68 19.28
C SER A 239 21.43 19.50 18.47
N THR A 240 22.72 19.15 18.61
CA THR A 240 23.30 17.94 18.00
C THR A 240 22.68 16.66 18.55
N ALA A 241 22.09 16.70 19.73
CA ALA A 241 21.47 15.56 20.40
C ALA A 241 19.97 15.42 20.11
N THR A 242 19.33 16.41 19.47
CA THR A 242 17.86 16.41 19.31
C THR A 242 17.47 16.70 17.87
N LYS A 243 16.68 15.78 17.27
CA LYS A 243 15.97 16.00 16.00
C LYS A 243 14.47 15.93 16.26
N ILE A 244 13.72 16.89 15.75
CA ILE A 244 12.26 16.97 15.81
C ILE A 244 11.73 17.00 14.39
N THR A 245 10.89 16.04 14.04
CA THR A 245 10.22 15.97 12.73
C THR A 245 8.72 16.13 12.93
N GLY A 246 8.17 17.24 12.46
CA GLY A 246 6.73 17.48 12.39
C GLY A 246 6.21 17.16 10.99
N GLN A 247 5.00 16.58 10.91
CA GLN A 247 4.37 16.19 9.65
C GLN A 247 2.91 16.59 9.65
N PHE A 248 2.43 16.95 8.47
CA PHE A 248 1.02 17.21 8.19
C PHE A 248 0.66 16.58 6.86
N ASN A 249 -0.47 15.88 6.81
CA ASN A 249 -1.05 15.29 5.60
C ASN A 249 -2.52 15.67 5.51
N TYR A 250 -2.92 16.19 4.37
CA TYR A 250 -4.32 16.37 3.97
C TYR A 250 -4.57 15.60 2.68
N PHE A 251 -5.59 14.77 2.68
CA PHE A 251 -6.04 13.98 1.54
C PHE A 251 -7.54 14.20 1.33
N ASN A 252 -7.93 14.56 0.11
CA ASN A 252 -9.33 14.72 -0.27
C ASN A 252 -9.59 14.03 -1.60
N GLN A 253 -10.53 13.10 -1.60
CA GLN A 253 -11.03 12.37 -2.76
C GLN A 253 -12.54 12.60 -2.86
N PRO A 254 -12.99 13.74 -3.43
CA PRO A 254 -14.41 14.08 -3.50
C PRO A 254 -15.19 13.28 -4.55
N LEU A 255 -14.48 12.48 -5.35
CA LEU A 255 -15.07 11.61 -6.36
C LEU A 255 -14.20 10.37 -6.49
N ALA A 256 -14.80 9.21 -6.31
CA ALA A 256 -14.29 7.93 -6.74
C ALA A 256 -15.46 6.99 -6.99
N GLU A 257 -15.78 6.77 -8.25
CA GLU A 257 -16.82 5.85 -8.68
C GLU A 257 -16.35 4.40 -8.59
N ASP A 258 -17.29 3.49 -8.37
CA ASP A 258 -17.04 2.04 -8.25
C ASP A 258 -17.84 1.28 -9.31
N PRO A 259 -17.20 0.76 -10.36
CA PRO A 259 -17.89 0.00 -11.41
C PRO A 259 -18.37 -1.37 -10.94
N LEU A 260 -17.99 -1.81 -9.74
CA LEU A 260 -18.18 -3.14 -9.17
C LEU A 260 -17.53 -4.25 -10.01
N GLY A 261 -17.49 -5.48 -9.48
CA GLY A 261 -16.96 -6.63 -10.19
C GLY A 261 -17.83 -7.10 -11.36
N LEU A 262 -17.26 -7.86 -12.28
CA LEU A 262 -17.93 -8.49 -13.42
C LEU A 262 -17.96 -10.02 -13.27
N THR A 263 -18.98 -10.66 -13.87
CA THR A 263 -18.92 -12.09 -14.13
C THR A 263 -17.92 -12.39 -15.24
N ARG A 264 -17.51 -13.63 -15.40
CA ARG A 264 -16.58 -14.03 -16.47
C ARG A 264 -17.12 -13.64 -17.85
N ALA A 265 -18.37 -13.96 -18.13
CA ALA A 265 -19.00 -13.62 -19.41
C ALA A 265 -19.06 -12.12 -19.68
N GLN A 266 -19.34 -11.31 -18.65
CA GLN A 266 -19.33 -9.85 -18.76
C GLN A 266 -17.93 -9.32 -19.03
N ALA A 267 -16.90 -9.82 -18.31
CA ALA A 267 -15.52 -9.39 -18.50
C ALA A 267 -14.97 -9.75 -19.90
N ASP A 268 -15.36 -10.92 -20.42
CA ASP A 268 -14.96 -11.36 -21.78
C ASP A 268 -15.70 -10.59 -22.89
N ALA A 269 -16.98 -10.23 -22.66
CA ALA A 269 -17.79 -9.50 -23.65
C ALA A 269 -17.40 -8.02 -23.75
N ASN A 270 -17.25 -7.33 -22.62
CA ASN A 270 -16.83 -5.94 -22.54
C ASN A 270 -16.11 -5.67 -21.20
N PRO A 271 -14.78 -5.68 -21.15
CA PRO A 271 -14.04 -5.44 -19.94
C PRO A 271 -14.17 -4.02 -19.37
N ARG A 272 -14.68 -3.06 -20.18
CA ARG A 272 -14.87 -1.66 -19.76
C ARG A 272 -16.22 -1.39 -19.09
N GLN A 273 -17.19 -2.29 -19.20
CA GLN A 273 -18.53 -2.07 -18.67
C GLN A 273 -18.56 -1.95 -17.15
N ALA A 274 -19.46 -1.13 -16.63
CA ALA A 274 -19.98 -1.21 -15.26
C ALA A 274 -21.27 -2.06 -15.25
N ILE A 275 -21.62 -2.63 -14.10
CA ILE A 275 -22.93 -3.28 -13.94
C ILE A 275 -24.03 -2.24 -13.71
N ALA A 276 -25.28 -2.57 -14.08
CA ALA A 276 -26.41 -1.67 -13.92
C ALA A 276 -26.59 -1.15 -12.49
N ALA A 277 -26.32 -1.97 -11.48
CA ALA A 277 -26.37 -1.56 -10.08
C ALA A 277 -25.39 -0.44 -9.74
N ALA A 278 -24.23 -0.38 -10.41
CA ALA A 278 -23.25 0.68 -10.18
C ALA A 278 -23.80 2.05 -10.53
N THR A 279 -24.43 2.19 -11.70
CA THR A 279 -25.03 3.46 -12.13
C THR A 279 -26.34 3.75 -11.41
N GLN A 280 -27.17 2.73 -11.16
CA GLN A 280 -28.45 2.88 -10.46
C GLN A 280 -28.25 3.43 -9.04
N PHE A 281 -27.33 2.86 -8.28
CA PHE A 281 -27.06 3.24 -6.88
C PHE A 281 -25.93 4.25 -6.75
N ASN A 282 -25.40 4.75 -7.88
CA ASN A 282 -24.26 5.68 -7.92
C ASN A 282 -23.11 5.22 -7.01
N THR A 283 -22.70 3.96 -7.19
CA THR A 283 -21.69 3.34 -6.32
C THR A 283 -20.38 4.10 -6.36
N GLY A 284 -19.79 4.31 -5.20
CA GLY A 284 -18.56 5.09 -5.10
C GLY A 284 -18.26 5.48 -3.67
N LYS A 285 -17.17 6.22 -3.50
CA LYS A 285 -16.70 6.66 -2.19
C LYS A 285 -16.12 8.06 -2.26
N ASP A 286 -16.54 8.90 -1.33
CA ASP A 286 -15.97 10.21 -1.07
C ASP A 286 -15.18 10.12 0.24
N VAL A 287 -13.97 10.68 0.28
CA VAL A 287 -13.09 10.60 1.45
C VAL A 287 -12.37 11.91 1.66
N GLU A 288 -12.39 12.39 2.90
CA GLU A 288 -11.51 13.46 3.37
C GLU A 288 -10.75 12.99 4.60
N GLN A 289 -9.43 13.23 4.66
CA GLN A 289 -8.61 12.88 5.80
C GLN A 289 -7.59 13.97 6.09
N THR A 290 -7.44 14.29 7.38
CA THR A 290 -6.38 15.15 7.89
C THR A 290 -5.62 14.40 8.97
N GLN A 291 -4.29 14.45 8.93
CA GLN A 291 -3.41 13.86 9.95
C GLN A 291 -2.24 14.78 10.22
N ALA A 292 -1.89 14.90 11.50
CA ALA A 292 -0.65 15.55 11.93
C ALA A 292 0.11 14.64 12.89
N GLY A 293 1.42 14.78 12.92
CA GLY A 293 2.25 14.03 13.85
C GLY A 293 3.60 14.67 14.10
N VAL A 294 4.22 14.25 15.19
CA VAL A 294 5.57 14.66 15.57
C VAL A 294 6.38 13.45 16.02
N VAL A 295 7.62 13.38 15.56
CA VAL A 295 8.63 12.42 16.02
C VAL A 295 9.78 13.21 16.62
N VAL A 296 10.20 12.86 17.84
CA VAL A 296 11.34 13.44 18.53
C VAL A 296 12.36 12.36 18.81
N GLU A 297 13.56 12.52 18.24
CA GLU A 297 14.71 11.68 18.48
C GLU A 297 15.67 12.47 19.36
N HIS A 298 16.01 11.90 20.52
CA HIS A 298 16.87 12.57 21.51
C HIS A 298 17.95 11.64 22.04
N GLN A 299 19.19 12.03 21.86
CA GLN A 299 20.36 11.36 22.43
C GLN A 299 20.54 11.83 23.88
N LEU A 300 20.24 10.99 24.85
CA LEU A 300 20.37 11.29 26.30
C LEU A 300 21.84 11.27 26.74
N THR A 301 22.59 10.25 26.27
CA THR A 301 24.01 10.03 26.53
C THR A 301 24.62 9.44 25.25
N ASP A 302 25.91 9.23 25.22
CA ASP A 302 26.58 8.55 24.07
C ASP A 302 26.04 7.12 23.84
N LEU A 303 25.44 6.52 24.86
CA LEU A 303 24.92 5.15 24.82
C LEU A 303 23.39 5.07 24.74
N ASP A 304 22.66 6.08 25.22
CA ASP A 304 21.22 6.03 25.41
C ASP A 304 20.51 7.04 24.50
N SER A 305 19.48 6.59 23.79
CA SER A 305 18.60 7.45 22.99
C SER A 305 17.12 7.19 23.28
N LEU A 306 16.33 8.24 23.16
CA LEU A 306 14.86 8.18 23.22
C LEU A 306 14.27 8.53 21.85
N ASN A 307 13.21 7.81 21.48
CA ASN A 307 12.36 8.17 20.37
C ASN A 307 10.93 8.30 20.90
N PHE A 308 10.34 9.47 20.71
CA PHE A 308 8.96 9.78 21.05
C PHE A 308 8.18 10.11 19.80
N ARG A 309 6.99 9.57 19.68
CA ARG A 309 6.04 9.83 18.60
C ARG A 309 4.67 10.18 19.17
N LEU A 310 4.04 11.21 18.60
CA LEU A 310 2.64 11.56 18.85
C LEU A 310 1.98 11.90 17.50
N TYR A 311 0.75 11.44 17.29
CA TYR A 311 -0.02 11.76 16.11
C TYR A 311 -1.51 11.76 16.37
N GLY A 312 -2.27 12.44 15.50
CA GLY A 312 -3.72 12.43 15.51
C GLY A 312 -4.31 12.94 14.21
N GLY A 313 -5.55 12.64 13.98
CA GLY A 313 -6.24 13.04 12.76
C GLY A 313 -7.74 12.76 12.78
N GLY A 314 -8.39 13.17 11.71
CA GLY A 314 -9.79 12.91 11.42
C GLY A 314 -9.96 12.37 10.00
N ARG A 315 -11.00 11.56 9.79
CA ARG A 315 -11.36 11.00 8.49
C ARG A 315 -12.88 10.95 8.34
N GLN A 316 -13.37 11.57 7.29
CA GLN A 316 -14.76 11.49 6.86
C GLN A 316 -14.85 10.61 5.63
N LEU A 317 -15.87 9.78 5.56
CA LEU A 317 -16.08 8.85 4.46
C LEU A 317 -17.57 8.67 4.22
N THR A 318 -18.01 8.86 2.98
CA THR A 318 -19.34 8.44 2.53
C THR A 318 -19.18 7.42 1.41
N GLN A 319 -19.72 6.20 1.60
CA GLN A 319 -19.65 5.12 0.60
C GLN A 319 -21.05 4.69 0.19
N ARG A 320 -21.32 4.73 -1.11
CA ARG A 320 -22.56 4.23 -1.73
C ARG A 320 -22.33 2.84 -2.28
N LEU A 321 -23.09 1.86 -1.78
CA LEU A 321 -23.00 0.44 -2.14
C LEU A 321 -23.99 0.10 -3.28
N GLY A 322 -23.76 -1.01 -3.97
CA GLY A 322 -24.55 -1.45 -5.13
C GLY A 322 -25.94 -2.06 -4.82
N PHE A 323 -26.61 -1.59 -3.76
CA PHE A 323 -27.94 -2.05 -3.37
C PHE A 323 -28.64 -1.00 -2.49
N SER A 324 -29.97 -1.07 -2.42
CA SER A 324 -30.77 -0.10 -1.66
C SER A 324 -30.59 -0.18 -0.15
N GLY A 325 -30.51 -1.39 0.43
CA GLY A 325 -30.49 -1.56 1.89
C GLY A 325 -31.80 -1.10 2.58
N ALA A 326 -32.94 -1.13 1.90
CA ALA A 326 -34.23 -0.64 2.42
C ALA A 326 -34.88 -1.59 3.43
N ALA A 327 -34.49 -2.87 3.49
CA ALA A 327 -35.05 -3.82 4.45
C ALA A 327 -34.84 -3.31 5.90
N PRO A 328 -35.85 -3.46 6.78
CA PRO A 328 -35.74 -2.96 8.17
C PRO A 328 -34.58 -3.55 8.98
N SER A 329 -34.14 -4.76 8.68
CA SER A 329 -32.97 -5.43 9.29
C SER A 329 -31.65 -5.13 8.61
N SER A 330 -31.66 -4.33 7.51
CA SER A 330 -30.44 -3.97 6.79
C SER A 330 -29.77 -2.78 7.46
N ALA A 331 -28.44 -2.77 7.47
CA ALA A 331 -27.64 -1.61 7.88
C ALA A 331 -27.55 -0.49 6.82
N GLY A 332 -28.41 -0.52 5.79
CA GLY A 332 -28.46 0.48 4.71
C GLY A 332 -27.55 0.16 3.52
N GLY A 333 -27.69 0.92 2.45
CA GLY A 333 -26.87 0.88 1.24
C GLY A 333 -25.89 2.05 1.12
N ILE A 334 -25.95 3.01 2.04
CA ILE A 334 -24.95 4.08 2.20
C ILE A 334 -24.31 3.95 3.58
N VAL A 335 -23.00 3.98 3.64
CA VAL A 335 -22.21 4.06 4.87
C VAL A 335 -21.66 5.48 4.97
N ASP A 336 -21.92 6.13 6.08
CA ASP A 336 -21.39 7.43 6.45
C ASP A 336 -20.60 7.28 7.76
N LEU A 337 -19.35 7.75 7.74
CA LEU A 337 -18.43 7.53 8.83
C LEU A 337 -17.61 8.80 9.10
N ASP A 338 -17.71 9.28 10.35
CA ASP A 338 -16.85 10.34 10.88
C ASP A 338 -15.93 9.74 11.95
N ARG A 339 -14.63 9.69 11.63
CA ARG A 339 -13.60 9.06 12.45
C ARG A 339 -12.65 10.08 13.04
N THR A 340 -12.39 9.97 14.33
CA THR A 340 -11.24 10.58 15.00
C THR A 340 -10.28 9.52 15.49
N TYR A 341 -8.97 9.75 15.34
CA TYR A 341 -7.96 8.78 15.73
C TYR A 341 -6.67 9.45 16.16
N GLY A 342 -5.86 8.75 16.95
CA GLY A 342 -4.56 9.22 17.35
C GLY A 342 -3.81 8.21 18.20
N GLY A 343 -2.58 8.55 18.56
CA GLY A 343 -1.76 7.67 19.37
C GLY A 343 -0.40 8.24 19.66
N GLY A 344 0.31 7.54 20.54
CA GLY A 344 1.66 7.87 20.94
C GLY A 344 2.51 6.64 21.14
N ALA A 345 3.82 6.81 21.02
CA ALA A 345 4.82 5.79 21.30
C ALA A 345 6.04 6.42 21.96
N LEU A 346 6.65 5.69 22.87
CA LEU A 346 7.94 6.03 23.49
C LEU A 346 8.83 4.79 23.43
N SER A 347 10.05 4.95 22.94
CA SER A 347 11.06 3.91 23.00
C SER A 347 12.39 4.43 23.51
N TRP A 348 13.10 3.58 24.22
CA TRP A 348 14.44 3.80 24.71
C TRP A 348 15.36 2.75 24.13
N THR A 349 16.47 3.21 23.55
CA THR A 349 17.51 2.36 22.98
C THR A 349 18.82 2.59 23.73
N ARG A 350 19.47 1.50 24.14
CA ARG A 350 20.80 1.53 24.73
C ARG A 350 21.79 0.74 23.89
N LYS A 351 22.89 1.38 23.51
CA LYS A 351 24.04 0.76 22.88
C LYS A 351 25.11 0.50 23.93
N THR A 352 25.56 -0.72 24.04
CA THR A 352 26.54 -1.17 25.04
C THR A 352 27.39 -2.33 24.47
N THR A 353 28.16 -2.97 25.30
CA THR A 353 28.91 -4.18 24.94
C THR A 353 28.65 -5.30 25.92
N ALA A 354 28.66 -6.54 25.43
CA ALA A 354 28.71 -7.74 26.24
C ALA A 354 29.89 -8.58 25.78
N ASN A 355 30.76 -8.95 26.71
CA ASN A 355 32.05 -9.64 26.42
C ASN A 355 32.93 -8.88 25.40
N GLY A 356 32.89 -7.53 25.43
CA GLY A 356 33.64 -6.66 24.51
C GLY A 356 33.06 -6.53 23.11
N LEU A 357 31.92 -7.18 22.80
CA LEU A 357 31.25 -7.13 21.52
C LEU A 357 29.93 -6.29 21.58
N PRO A 358 29.50 -5.65 20.47
CA PRO A 358 28.34 -4.79 20.47
C PRO A 358 27.06 -5.50 20.95
N LEU A 359 26.31 -4.82 21.81
CA LEU A 359 24.98 -5.19 22.25
C LEU A 359 24.11 -3.93 22.25
N GLN A 360 23.04 -3.98 21.49
CA GLN A 360 22.01 -2.93 21.49
C GLN A 360 20.70 -3.54 21.95
N TRP A 361 19.95 -2.84 22.77
CA TRP A 361 18.58 -3.23 23.12
C TRP A 361 17.68 -2.03 23.16
N THR A 362 16.42 -2.28 22.82
CA THR A 362 15.36 -1.27 22.72
C THR A 362 14.13 -1.77 23.45
N ALA A 363 13.54 -0.94 24.28
CA ALA A 363 12.24 -1.18 24.89
C ALA A 363 11.29 -0.04 24.58
N GLY A 364 10.00 -0.34 24.36
CA GLY A 364 9.05 0.69 24.03
C GLY A 364 7.61 0.36 24.38
N LEU A 365 6.81 1.41 24.44
CA LEU A 365 5.37 1.39 24.70
C LEU A 365 4.66 2.13 23.58
N GLU A 366 3.47 1.65 23.19
CA GLU A 366 2.60 2.25 22.19
C GLU A 366 1.15 2.22 22.65
N VAL A 367 0.44 3.31 22.42
CA VAL A 367 -1.00 3.42 22.67
C VAL A 367 -1.63 4.13 21.48
N ASN A 368 -2.65 3.51 20.88
CA ASN A 368 -3.38 4.08 19.76
C ASN A 368 -4.87 3.91 20.02
N GLY A 369 -5.69 4.87 19.60
CA GLY A 369 -7.13 4.83 19.74
C GLY A 369 -7.85 5.48 18.56
N MET A 370 -9.07 5.02 18.30
CA MET A 370 -9.98 5.64 17.34
C MET A 370 -11.42 5.52 17.80
N ARG A 371 -12.23 6.46 17.32
CA ARG A 371 -13.67 6.50 17.52
C ARG A 371 -14.34 6.89 16.21
N ASP A 372 -15.33 6.10 15.80
CA ASP A 372 -16.18 6.33 14.64
C ASP A 372 -17.59 6.68 15.09
N ALA A 373 -18.16 7.80 14.60
CA ALA A 373 -19.59 7.93 14.47
C ALA A 373 -19.98 7.31 13.13
N ARG A 374 -20.74 6.22 13.17
CA ARG A 374 -21.06 5.43 11.99
C ARG A 374 -22.55 5.38 11.76
N HIS A 375 -22.98 5.89 10.60
CA HIS A 375 -24.37 5.85 10.17
C HIS A 375 -24.52 4.97 8.92
N GLY A 376 -25.71 4.37 8.81
CA GLY A 376 -26.12 3.65 7.60
C GLY A 376 -27.47 4.18 7.12
N TYR A 377 -27.57 4.41 5.82
CA TYR A 377 -28.81 4.95 5.23
C TYR A 377 -29.26 4.09 4.05
N VAL A 378 -30.54 4.11 3.76
CA VAL A 378 -31.06 3.58 2.50
C VAL A 378 -30.39 4.31 1.34
N ASN A 379 -29.91 3.56 0.35
CA ASN A 379 -29.49 4.12 -0.93
C ASN A 379 -30.71 4.16 -1.86
N ASP A 380 -31.31 5.33 -1.98
CA ASP A 380 -32.44 5.56 -2.89
C ASP A 380 -31.93 6.08 -4.24
N ASN A 381 -31.53 5.13 -5.12
CA ASN A 381 -30.99 5.44 -6.45
C ASN A 381 -29.86 6.49 -6.43
N GLY A 382 -28.90 6.31 -5.51
CA GLY A 382 -27.74 7.19 -5.34
C GLY A 382 -27.96 8.34 -4.36
N GLN A 383 -29.17 8.52 -3.84
CA GLN A 383 -29.49 9.53 -2.82
C GLN A 383 -29.61 8.92 -1.43
N GLN A 384 -29.25 9.70 -0.42
CA GLN A 384 -29.39 9.30 0.98
C GLN A 384 -30.86 9.29 1.39
N GLY A 385 -31.37 8.13 1.79
CA GLY A 385 -32.72 7.91 2.28
C GLY A 385 -32.80 7.78 3.81
N ALA A 386 -33.71 6.92 4.28
CA ALA A 386 -33.96 6.72 5.71
C ALA A 386 -32.76 6.10 6.45
N LEU A 387 -32.58 6.48 7.70
CA LEU A 387 -31.59 5.90 8.61
C LEU A 387 -31.86 4.39 8.81
N ARG A 388 -30.79 3.59 8.88
CA ARG A 388 -30.81 2.14 9.09
C ARG A 388 -29.78 1.67 10.11
N ARG A 389 -28.81 2.50 10.44
CA ARG A 389 -27.74 2.23 11.40
C ARG A 389 -27.30 3.53 12.04
N ASP A 390 -27.03 3.52 13.35
CA ASP A 390 -26.44 4.61 14.12
C ASP A 390 -25.62 3.98 15.24
N GLU A 391 -24.30 4.10 15.17
CA GLU A 391 -23.37 3.44 16.09
C GLU A 391 -22.22 4.37 16.46
N THR A 392 -21.70 4.16 17.66
CA THR A 392 -20.37 4.61 18.03
C THR A 392 -19.45 3.40 18.13
N ASP A 393 -18.48 3.34 17.22
CA ASP A 393 -17.49 2.26 17.18
C ASP A 393 -16.15 2.75 17.72
N GLU A 394 -15.52 2.00 18.61
CA GLU A 394 -14.23 2.36 19.20
C GLU A 394 -13.22 1.23 19.04
N ALA A 395 -11.96 1.58 18.75
CA ALA A 395 -10.84 0.65 18.81
C ALA A 395 -9.69 1.26 19.61
N ALA A 396 -9.07 0.45 20.46
CA ALA A 396 -7.87 0.81 21.20
C ALA A 396 -6.82 -0.30 21.06
N ASP A 397 -5.59 0.08 20.71
CA ASP A 397 -4.43 -0.80 20.55
C ASP A 397 -3.33 -0.39 21.53
N TYR A 398 -2.91 -1.32 22.36
CA TYR A 398 -1.85 -1.17 23.36
C TYR A 398 -0.74 -2.15 23.07
N GLY A 399 0.51 -1.68 23.04
CA GLY A 399 1.68 -2.48 22.81
C GLY A 399 2.81 -2.16 23.78
N ALA A 400 3.48 -3.21 24.26
CA ALA A 400 4.75 -3.10 24.95
C ALA A 400 5.73 -4.06 24.28
N TYR A 401 6.96 -3.63 24.03
CA TYR A 401 7.95 -4.48 23.38
C TYR A 401 9.36 -4.26 23.93
N ALA A 402 10.16 -5.31 23.81
CA ALA A 402 11.61 -5.25 24.01
C ALA A 402 12.29 -6.06 22.92
N GLN A 403 13.44 -5.59 22.46
CA GLN A 403 14.27 -6.21 21.43
C GLN A 403 15.74 -6.02 21.75
N PHE A 404 16.58 -6.97 21.37
CA PHE A 404 18.02 -6.85 21.41
C PHE A 404 18.68 -7.29 20.10
N ASN A 405 19.82 -6.68 19.80
CA ASN A 405 20.75 -7.08 18.76
C ASN A 405 22.11 -7.30 19.45
N TRP A 406 22.65 -8.50 19.39
CA TRP A 406 23.89 -8.87 20.05
C TRP A 406 24.84 -9.55 19.09
N THR A 407 25.99 -8.94 18.86
CA THR A 407 27.12 -9.56 18.18
C THR A 407 27.80 -10.51 19.16
N VAL A 408 27.49 -11.80 19.08
CA VAL A 408 28.06 -12.84 19.97
C VAL A 408 29.46 -13.26 19.55
N HIS A 409 29.78 -13.08 18.28
CA HIS A 409 31.09 -13.34 17.66
C HIS A 409 31.19 -12.43 16.41
N PRO A 410 32.37 -11.99 15.96
CA PRO A 410 32.48 -11.14 14.77
C PRO A 410 31.79 -11.67 13.52
N ALA A 411 31.60 -12.98 13.39
CA ALA A 411 30.86 -13.60 12.30
C ALA A 411 29.38 -13.90 12.63
N TRP A 412 28.90 -13.62 13.84
CA TRP A 412 27.56 -14.03 14.26
C TRP A 412 26.86 -12.94 15.06
N GLU A 413 25.64 -12.62 14.62
CA GLU A 413 24.72 -11.74 15.34
C GLU A 413 23.42 -12.47 15.69
N ILE A 414 22.91 -12.25 16.90
CA ILE A 414 21.60 -12.74 17.36
C ILE A 414 20.69 -11.54 17.59
N VAL A 415 19.50 -11.58 17.02
CA VAL A 415 18.45 -10.58 17.22
C VAL A 415 17.24 -11.26 17.84
N GLY A 416 16.79 -10.77 18.98
CA GLY A 416 15.61 -11.31 19.64
C GLY A 416 14.65 -10.21 20.06
N GLY A 417 13.36 -10.52 20.09
CA GLY A 417 12.34 -9.58 20.49
C GLY A 417 11.10 -10.24 21.07
N LEU A 418 10.38 -9.48 21.88
CA LEU A 418 9.12 -9.88 22.46
C LEU A 418 8.18 -8.68 22.45
N ARG A 419 6.95 -8.88 21.94
CA ARG A 419 5.89 -7.88 21.99
C ARG A 419 4.65 -8.44 22.68
N ALA A 420 4.14 -7.73 23.67
CA ALA A 420 2.81 -7.91 24.23
C ALA A 420 1.84 -6.92 23.57
N SER A 421 0.73 -7.41 23.07
CA SER A 421 -0.30 -6.59 22.39
C SER A 421 -1.67 -6.85 22.99
N MET A 422 -2.49 -5.80 23.11
CA MET A 422 -3.89 -5.87 23.47
C MET A 422 -4.68 -4.94 22.54
N VAL A 423 -5.68 -5.48 21.85
CA VAL A 423 -6.61 -4.70 21.03
C VAL A 423 -8.02 -4.88 21.58
N ARG A 424 -8.72 -3.78 21.80
CA ARG A 424 -10.11 -3.76 22.27
C ARG A 424 -10.96 -3.09 21.20
N LEU A 425 -12.04 -3.75 20.81
CA LEU A 425 -13.09 -3.22 19.94
C LEU A 425 -14.36 -3.07 20.77
N ARG A 426 -15.09 -1.98 20.60
CA ARG A 426 -16.38 -1.69 21.23
C ARG A 426 -17.33 -1.12 20.18
N ILE A 427 -18.55 -1.59 20.18
CA ILE A 427 -19.68 -1.09 19.41
C ILE A 427 -20.77 -0.68 20.39
N ASP A 428 -21.27 0.54 20.26
CA ASP A 428 -22.45 1.06 20.95
C ASP A 428 -23.52 1.35 19.89
N ASP A 429 -24.57 0.53 19.83
CA ASP A 429 -25.68 0.66 18.87
C ASP A 429 -26.77 1.59 19.43
N HIS A 430 -27.11 2.62 18.69
CA HIS A 430 -28.15 3.60 19.01
C HIS A 430 -29.39 3.42 18.12
N TYR A 431 -29.34 2.56 17.09
CA TYR A 431 -30.47 2.28 16.19
C TYR A 431 -31.14 0.94 16.52
N VAL A 432 -31.78 0.88 17.67
CA VAL A 432 -32.42 -0.35 18.17
C VAL A 432 -33.89 -0.36 17.76
N THR A 433 -34.32 -1.41 17.03
CA THR A 433 -35.70 -1.62 16.61
C THR A 433 -36.06 -3.11 16.73
N ALA A 434 -37.32 -3.46 16.53
CA ALA A 434 -37.75 -4.87 16.52
C ALA A 434 -37.09 -5.70 15.38
N ALA A 435 -36.69 -5.07 14.29
CA ALA A 435 -36.03 -5.70 13.14
C ALA A 435 -34.49 -5.59 13.20
N SER A 436 -33.93 -4.70 14.00
CA SER A 436 -32.52 -4.51 14.30
C SER A 436 -32.37 -4.45 15.81
N PRO A 437 -32.23 -5.61 16.49
CA PRO A 437 -32.03 -5.63 17.94
C PRO A 437 -30.67 -5.04 18.30
N ASP A 438 -30.52 -4.60 19.56
CA ASP A 438 -29.28 -4.06 20.11
C ASP A 438 -28.14 -5.09 19.96
N ASP A 439 -27.11 -4.71 19.24
CA ASP A 439 -25.90 -5.51 19.01
C ASP A 439 -24.64 -4.87 19.62
N SER A 440 -24.82 -3.96 20.55
CA SER A 440 -23.75 -3.37 21.35
C SER A 440 -22.90 -4.43 22.04
N GLY A 441 -21.59 -4.19 22.11
CA GLY A 441 -20.72 -5.13 22.77
C GLY A 441 -19.24 -4.76 22.71
N THR A 442 -18.43 -5.62 23.30
CA THR A 442 -16.98 -5.42 23.37
C THR A 442 -16.25 -6.74 23.15
N SER A 443 -15.22 -6.71 22.30
CA SER A 443 -14.26 -7.80 22.15
C SER A 443 -12.86 -7.33 22.53
N THR A 444 -12.09 -8.20 23.21
CA THR A 444 -10.72 -7.91 23.63
C THR A 444 -9.80 -9.06 23.22
N TYR A 445 -8.77 -8.73 22.47
CA TYR A 445 -7.76 -9.66 21.95
C TYR A 445 -6.42 -9.38 22.61
N ARG A 446 -5.72 -10.44 23.05
CA ARG A 446 -4.38 -10.34 23.66
C ARG A 446 -3.45 -11.35 23.04
N ASN A 447 -2.20 -10.94 22.83
CA ASN A 447 -1.18 -11.84 22.30
C ASN A 447 0.21 -11.48 22.80
N LEU A 448 1.07 -12.52 22.85
CA LEU A 448 2.49 -12.40 23.06
C LEU A 448 3.21 -12.91 21.81
N SER A 449 3.97 -12.04 21.15
CA SER A 449 4.66 -12.30 19.89
C SER A 449 6.18 -12.32 20.12
N PRO A 450 6.78 -13.49 20.36
CA PRO A 450 8.23 -13.65 20.35
C PRO A 450 8.76 -13.67 18.92
N VAL A 451 9.98 -13.16 18.73
CA VAL A 451 10.77 -13.28 17.51
C VAL A 451 12.23 -13.53 17.85
N LEU A 452 12.89 -14.40 17.09
CA LEU A 452 14.31 -14.68 17.20
C LEU A 452 14.90 -14.81 15.79
N GLY A 453 16.08 -14.22 15.60
CA GLY A 453 16.84 -14.30 14.35
C GLY A 453 18.31 -14.44 14.63
N VAL A 454 19.02 -15.00 13.67
CA VAL A 454 20.47 -15.12 13.66
C VAL A 454 20.99 -14.73 12.28
N VAL A 455 22.11 -14.01 12.26
CA VAL A 455 22.86 -13.69 11.04
C VAL A 455 24.25 -14.30 11.16
N TRP A 456 24.65 -15.00 10.11
CA TRP A 456 26.02 -15.45 9.90
C TRP A 456 26.67 -14.61 8.80
N HIS A 457 27.65 -13.79 9.17
CA HIS A 457 28.52 -13.04 8.26
C HIS A 457 29.54 -14.00 7.67
N ALA A 458 29.15 -14.77 6.65
CA ALA A 458 29.97 -15.81 6.04
C ALA A 458 31.18 -15.23 5.29
N MET A 459 30.97 -14.07 4.64
CA MET A 459 31.99 -13.27 3.96
C MET A 459 31.59 -11.79 4.06
N GLU A 460 32.51 -10.87 3.75
CA GLU A 460 32.20 -9.43 3.69
C GLU A 460 31.06 -9.10 2.73
N THR A 461 30.87 -9.95 1.71
CA THR A 461 29.85 -9.78 0.66
C THR A 461 28.69 -10.78 0.78
N LEU A 462 28.67 -11.65 1.82
CA LEU A 462 27.69 -12.72 1.94
C LEU A 462 27.24 -12.92 3.38
N ASN A 463 25.95 -12.69 3.62
CA ASN A 463 25.28 -13.02 4.86
C ASN A 463 24.25 -14.14 4.65
N VAL A 464 24.20 -15.05 5.60
CA VAL A 464 23.14 -16.07 5.72
C VAL A 464 22.39 -15.79 7.00
N TYR A 465 21.05 -15.82 6.95
CA TYR A 465 20.25 -15.60 8.14
C TYR A 465 19.14 -16.64 8.28
N ALA A 466 18.68 -16.82 9.50
CA ALA A 466 17.46 -17.55 9.81
C ALA A 466 16.67 -16.80 10.89
N ASN A 467 15.35 -16.89 10.84
CA ASN A 467 14.49 -16.31 11.86
C ASN A 467 13.22 -17.12 12.06
N LEU A 468 12.60 -16.94 13.23
CA LEU A 468 11.31 -17.53 13.58
C LEU A 468 10.54 -16.56 14.49
N GLY A 469 9.21 -16.65 14.45
CA GLY A 469 8.36 -15.83 15.31
C GLY A 469 6.89 -16.21 15.24
N ARG A 470 6.09 -15.52 16.07
CA ARG A 470 4.64 -15.70 16.15
C ARG A 470 3.91 -14.43 15.76
N GLY A 471 3.05 -14.54 14.73
CA GLY A 471 2.19 -13.47 14.23
C GLY A 471 0.86 -13.36 14.99
N PHE A 472 0.26 -12.17 14.90
CA PHE A 472 -1.01 -11.85 15.51
C PHE A 472 -1.77 -10.82 14.67
N GLU A 473 -3.05 -11.09 14.41
CA GLU A 473 -3.91 -10.21 13.64
C GLU A 473 -5.35 -10.27 14.18
N THR A 474 -5.89 -9.14 14.59
CA THR A 474 -7.25 -9.05 15.11
C THR A 474 -8.25 -8.77 14.00
N PRO A 475 -9.54 -9.07 14.19
CA PRO A 475 -10.58 -8.45 13.38
C PRO A 475 -10.52 -6.92 13.50
N THR A 476 -11.00 -6.23 12.45
CA THR A 476 -11.23 -4.76 12.45
C THR A 476 -12.68 -4.44 12.74
N LEU A 477 -12.98 -3.16 13.02
CA LEU A 477 -14.37 -2.67 13.12
C LEU A 477 -15.18 -2.98 11.84
N THR A 478 -14.55 -2.90 10.67
CA THR A 478 -15.21 -3.28 9.40
C THR A 478 -15.48 -4.79 9.30
N GLU A 479 -14.59 -5.64 9.80
CA GLU A 479 -14.75 -7.09 9.75
C GLU A 479 -15.78 -7.62 10.76
N VAL A 480 -15.91 -6.98 11.93
CA VAL A 480 -16.96 -7.30 12.90
C VAL A 480 -18.30 -6.62 12.64
N ALA A 481 -18.38 -5.75 11.65
CA ALA A 481 -19.54 -4.91 11.40
C ALA A 481 -20.82 -5.66 11.02
N TYR A 482 -20.70 -6.91 10.56
CA TYR A 482 -21.85 -7.69 10.09
C TYR A 482 -21.76 -9.14 10.58
N GLY A 483 -22.82 -9.60 11.23
CA GLY A 483 -22.99 -10.98 11.65
C GLY A 483 -23.11 -11.95 10.45
N PRO A 484 -23.04 -13.28 10.69
CA PRO A 484 -23.07 -14.30 9.62
C PRO A 484 -24.25 -14.19 8.67
N ASN A 485 -25.38 -13.66 9.13
CA ASN A 485 -26.59 -13.43 8.33
C ASN A 485 -26.64 -12.03 7.70
N GLY A 486 -25.55 -11.23 7.80
CA GLY A 486 -25.48 -9.85 7.34
C GLY A 486 -26.21 -8.86 8.24
N VAL A 487 -26.67 -9.28 9.41
CA VAL A 487 -27.39 -8.48 10.42
C VAL A 487 -26.63 -8.53 11.73
N GLY A 488 -26.60 -7.40 12.44
CA GLY A 488 -25.92 -7.25 13.71
C GLY A 488 -24.40 -7.30 13.61
N ALA A 489 -23.72 -7.18 14.76
CA ALA A 489 -22.26 -7.24 14.84
C ALA A 489 -21.74 -8.67 15.01
N ASN A 490 -20.56 -8.96 14.47
CA ASN A 490 -19.87 -10.25 14.59
C ASN A 490 -18.73 -10.17 15.64
N LEU A 491 -19.07 -9.85 16.86
CA LEU A 491 -18.09 -9.74 17.96
C LEU A 491 -17.49 -11.08 18.40
N GLY A 492 -17.98 -12.20 17.84
CA GLY A 492 -17.46 -13.56 18.07
C GLY A 492 -16.24 -13.92 17.23
N LEU A 493 -15.86 -13.09 16.25
CA LEU A 493 -14.65 -13.35 15.46
C LEU A 493 -13.40 -13.40 16.36
N GLN A 494 -12.59 -14.44 16.14
CA GLN A 494 -11.34 -14.66 16.86
C GLN A 494 -10.19 -13.91 16.19
N ALA A 495 -9.17 -13.58 16.95
CA ALA A 495 -7.91 -13.12 16.38
C ALA A 495 -7.15 -14.27 15.70
N SER A 496 -6.62 -14.01 14.52
CA SER A 496 -5.71 -14.93 13.84
C SER A 496 -4.34 -14.91 14.49
N THR A 497 -3.72 -16.09 14.63
CA THR A 497 -2.33 -16.22 15.04
C THR A 497 -1.57 -17.06 14.03
N SER A 498 -0.27 -16.76 13.83
CA SER A 498 0.56 -17.54 12.92
C SER A 498 1.91 -17.89 13.55
N ARG A 499 2.46 -19.03 13.15
CA ARG A 499 3.86 -19.40 13.39
C ARG A 499 4.60 -19.26 12.08
N GLN A 500 5.71 -18.58 12.08
CA GLN A 500 6.44 -18.26 10.86
C GLN A 500 7.93 -18.55 11.06
N GLY A 501 8.57 -19.07 10.01
CA GLY A 501 10.00 -19.29 9.94
C GLY A 501 10.54 -18.92 8.58
N GLU A 502 11.78 -18.46 8.53
CA GLU A 502 12.47 -18.04 7.32
C GLU A 502 13.97 -18.37 7.42
N ILE A 503 14.54 -18.77 6.30
CA ILE A 503 15.98 -18.81 6.07
C ILE A 503 16.29 -18.08 4.77
N GLY A 504 17.33 -17.24 4.78
CA GLY A 504 17.68 -16.46 3.60
C GLY A 504 19.16 -16.18 3.46
N VAL A 505 19.51 -15.70 2.28
CA VAL A 505 20.86 -15.33 1.86
C VAL A 505 20.81 -13.93 1.28
N LYS A 506 21.80 -13.11 1.66
CA LYS A 506 22.02 -11.77 1.08
C LYS A 506 23.44 -11.71 0.56
N TRP A 507 23.57 -11.32 -0.70
CA TRP A 507 24.87 -11.12 -1.34
C TRP A 507 24.92 -9.73 -1.97
N GLU A 508 26.03 -9.02 -1.73
CA GLU A 508 26.28 -7.69 -2.30
C GLU A 508 27.73 -7.58 -2.76
N SER A 509 27.94 -7.26 -4.04
CA SER A 509 29.28 -7.02 -4.60
C SER A 509 29.18 -6.22 -5.90
N ASP A 510 30.12 -5.30 -6.14
CA ASP A 510 30.29 -4.57 -7.40
C ASP A 510 29.01 -3.91 -7.95
N GLY A 511 28.17 -3.36 -7.07
CA GLY A 511 26.92 -2.72 -7.46
C GLY A 511 25.82 -3.69 -7.86
N GLN A 512 25.96 -4.95 -7.49
CA GLN A 512 24.92 -5.96 -7.58
C GLN A 512 24.51 -6.42 -6.19
N ARG A 513 23.26 -6.83 -6.05
CA ARG A 513 22.72 -7.45 -4.86
C ARG A 513 21.79 -8.61 -5.23
N ILE A 514 21.85 -9.67 -4.46
CA ILE A 514 20.94 -10.81 -4.52
C ILE A 514 20.38 -11.03 -3.12
N ASP A 515 19.08 -11.21 -3.04
CA ASP A 515 18.34 -11.62 -1.85
C ASP A 515 17.54 -12.87 -2.20
N ALA A 516 17.70 -13.93 -1.44
CA ALA A 516 16.89 -15.13 -1.57
C ALA A 516 16.38 -15.56 -0.20
N ALA A 517 15.12 -15.97 -0.10
CA ALA A 517 14.53 -16.45 1.13
C ALA A 517 13.58 -17.63 0.88
N LEU A 518 13.65 -18.64 1.76
CA LEU A 518 12.66 -19.69 1.91
C LEU A 518 11.87 -19.41 3.17
N PHE A 519 10.54 -19.50 3.09
CA PHE A 519 9.68 -19.24 4.24
C PHE A 519 8.58 -20.28 4.37
N ASP A 520 8.12 -20.48 5.61
CA ASP A 520 6.95 -21.28 5.98
C ASP A 520 6.14 -20.53 7.04
N ALA A 521 4.82 -20.53 6.91
CA ALA A 521 3.89 -19.94 7.85
C ALA A 521 2.63 -20.79 7.99
N ASP A 522 2.24 -21.05 9.22
CA ASP A 522 1.03 -21.79 9.59
C ASP A 522 0.14 -20.90 10.46
N SER A 523 -1.11 -20.66 10.01
CA SER A 523 -2.07 -19.76 10.67
C SER A 523 -3.24 -20.54 11.27
N HIS A 524 -3.64 -20.13 12.47
CA HIS A 524 -4.82 -20.61 13.17
C HIS A 524 -5.84 -19.48 13.31
N SER A 525 -7.13 -19.84 13.28
CA SER A 525 -8.26 -18.91 13.32
C SER A 525 -8.13 -17.80 12.28
N GLU A 526 -7.65 -18.12 11.08
CA GLU A 526 -7.50 -17.14 9.99
C GLU A 526 -8.85 -16.50 9.66
N ILE A 527 -8.89 -15.18 9.56
CA ILE A 527 -10.10 -14.44 9.20
C ILE A 527 -10.22 -14.46 7.68
N VAL A 528 -11.31 -15.00 7.16
CA VAL A 528 -11.58 -15.07 5.71
C VAL A 528 -12.97 -14.53 5.39
N PRO A 529 -13.21 -14.00 4.16
CA PRO A 529 -14.55 -13.66 3.74
C PRO A 529 -15.43 -14.90 3.69
N LEU A 530 -16.52 -14.93 4.46
CA LEU A 530 -17.58 -15.93 4.34
C LEU A 530 -18.36 -15.67 3.04
N SER A 531 -18.75 -14.40 2.82
CA SER A 531 -19.42 -13.96 1.58
C SER A 531 -19.17 -12.47 1.36
N ASN A 532 -19.20 -12.07 0.10
CA ASN A 532 -19.24 -10.69 -0.32
C ASN A 532 -20.47 -10.44 -1.18
N ASN A 533 -21.25 -9.43 -0.89
CA ASN A 533 -22.44 -9.08 -1.63
C ASN A 533 -22.49 -7.58 -1.93
N ASN A 534 -22.20 -7.19 -3.18
CA ASN A 534 -22.26 -5.81 -3.67
C ASN A 534 -21.48 -4.80 -2.80
N GLY A 535 -20.32 -5.19 -2.28
CA GLY A 535 -19.47 -4.34 -1.45
C GLY A 535 -19.66 -4.51 0.06
N ARG A 536 -20.55 -5.41 0.50
CA ARG A 536 -20.68 -5.81 1.90
C ARG A 536 -20.07 -7.19 2.08
N THR A 537 -19.05 -7.31 2.94
CA THR A 537 -18.40 -8.58 3.27
C THR A 537 -18.75 -8.99 4.68
N VAL A 538 -19.05 -10.29 4.85
CA VAL A 538 -19.18 -10.97 6.13
C VAL A 538 -18.01 -11.92 6.29
N TYR A 539 -17.49 -12.07 7.51
CA TYR A 539 -16.27 -12.82 7.77
C TYR A 539 -16.51 -14.00 8.71
N GLN A 540 -15.62 -14.99 8.60
CA GLN A 540 -15.54 -16.15 9.51
C GLN A 540 -14.08 -16.47 9.84
N ASN A 541 -13.86 -17.28 10.87
CA ASN A 541 -12.56 -17.88 11.14
C ASN A 541 -12.46 -19.27 10.51
N VAL A 542 -11.30 -19.61 9.96
CA VAL A 542 -10.92 -20.94 9.50
C VAL A 542 -9.56 -21.32 10.06
N ASP A 543 -9.33 -22.60 10.30
CA ASP A 543 -8.05 -23.08 10.81
C ASP A 543 -7.15 -23.62 9.70
N GLY A 544 -5.86 -23.82 10.04
CA GLY A 544 -4.91 -24.54 9.21
C GLY A 544 -4.54 -23.87 7.90
N VAL A 545 -4.53 -22.54 7.80
CA VAL A 545 -4.07 -21.86 6.57
C VAL A 545 -2.55 -21.86 6.50
N ARG A 546 -2.00 -22.50 5.48
CA ARG A 546 -0.56 -22.65 5.29
C ARG A 546 -0.05 -21.83 4.12
N ARG A 547 1.15 -21.25 4.30
CA ARG A 547 1.85 -20.44 3.30
C ARG A 547 3.33 -20.81 3.33
N ARG A 548 3.85 -21.30 2.21
CA ARG A 548 5.27 -21.58 2.07
C ARG A 548 5.76 -21.14 0.70
N GLY A 549 7.01 -20.76 0.61
CA GLY A 549 7.49 -20.27 -0.67
C GLY A 549 8.96 -19.95 -0.73
N LEU A 550 9.32 -19.47 -1.93
CA LEU A 550 10.65 -18.99 -2.28
C LEU A 550 10.51 -17.57 -2.81
N GLU A 551 11.35 -16.67 -2.32
CA GLU A 551 11.54 -15.32 -2.83
C GLU A 551 12.94 -15.18 -3.41
N LEU A 552 13.07 -14.52 -4.56
CA LEU A 552 14.34 -14.17 -5.19
C LEU A 552 14.26 -12.75 -5.71
N GLY A 553 15.15 -11.89 -5.21
CA GLY A 553 15.38 -10.53 -5.69
C GLY A 553 16.79 -10.38 -6.21
N TRP A 554 16.95 -9.72 -7.35
CA TRP A 554 18.25 -9.34 -7.89
C TRP A 554 18.18 -7.91 -8.43
N HIS A 555 19.21 -7.11 -8.13
CA HIS A 555 19.40 -5.79 -8.72
C HIS A 555 20.87 -5.65 -9.10
N GLY A 556 21.12 -5.02 -10.22
CA GLY A 556 22.48 -4.80 -10.69
C GLY A 556 22.61 -3.55 -11.56
N ALA A 557 23.77 -2.92 -11.48
CA ALA A 557 24.15 -1.81 -12.33
C ALA A 557 25.49 -2.10 -13.01
N PHE A 558 25.55 -1.98 -14.34
CA PHE A 558 26.63 -2.51 -15.17
C PHE A 558 27.18 -1.45 -16.13
N GLY A 559 28.40 -1.74 -16.64
CA GLY A 559 29.06 -0.97 -17.65
C GLY A 559 29.73 0.30 -17.13
N PRO A 560 30.44 1.05 -18.02
CA PRO A 560 31.03 2.32 -17.66
C PRO A 560 29.98 3.31 -17.14
N ALA A 561 30.26 3.95 -15.99
CA ALA A 561 29.32 4.85 -15.32
C ALA A 561 27.96 4.19 -14.96
N ARG A 562 27.92 2.85 -14.85
CA ARG A 562 26.72 2.05 -14.49
C ARG A 562 25.47 2.44 -15.27
N ARG A 563 25.63 2.63 -16.58
CA ARG A 563 24.56 3.09 -17.47
C ARG A 563 23.44 2.08 -17.71
N LEU A 564 23.69 0.81 -17.47
CA LEU A 564 22.72 -0.26 -17.55
C LEU A 564 22.35 -0.68 -16.13
N ALA A 565 21.06 -0.53 -15.77
CA ALA A 565 20.51 -1.02 -14.51
C ALA A 565 19.44 -2.06 -14.80
N ALA A 566 19.44 -3.14 -14.01
CA ALA A 566 18.46 -4.20 -14.10
C ALA A 566 17.95 -4.60 -12.71
N GLY A 567 16.70 -5.00 -12.64
CA GLY A 567 16.06 -5.56 -11.44
C GLY A 567 15.20 -6.75 -11.81
N LEU A 568 15.13 -7.73 -10.91
CA LEU A 568 14.32 -8.92 -11.06
C LEU A 568 13.75 -9.32 -9.71
N ALA A 569 12.47 -9.67 -9.68
CA ALA A 569 11.81 -10.32 -8.56
C ALA A 569 11.07 -11.57 -9.04
N TYR A 570 11.22 -12.64 -8.29
CA TYR A 570 10.45 -13.84 -8.46
C TYR A 570 9.94 -14.34 -7.13
N THR A 571 8.65 -14.72 -7.09
CA THR A 571 8.01 -15.31 -5.92
C THR A 571 7.31 -16.60 -6.32
N TYR A 572 7.64 -17.68 -5.64
CA TYR A 572 6.84 -18.89 -5.59
C TYR A 572 6.08 -18.90 -4.26
N LEU A 573 4.75 -19.02 -4.31
CA LEU A 573 3.89 -19.04 -3.12
C LEU A 573 2.91 -20.21 -3.22
N ASP A 574 3.03 -21.17 -2.30
CA ASP A 574 2.09 -22.27 -2.11
C ASP A 574 1.24 -21.95 -0.86
N ALA A 575 0.10 -21.27 -1.08
CA ALA A 575 -0.86 -20.89 -0.04
C ALA A 575 -2.15 -21.70 -0.18
N TYR A 576 -2.58 -22.37 0.88
CA TYR A 576 -3.74 -23.28 0.85
C TYR A 576 -4.39 -23.46 2.22
N PHE A 577 -5.64 -23.91 2.22
CA PHE A 577 -6.35 -24.32 3.42
C PHE A 577 -5.86 -25.72 3.85
N GLY A 578 -5.32 -25.85 5.05
CA GLY A 578 -4.83 -27.12 5.61
C GLY A 578 -5.96 -27.98 6.13
N ASP A 579 -7.04 -27.37 6.61
CA ASP A 579 -8.22 -28.03 7.16
C ASP A 579 -9.47 -27.76 6.29
N ALA A 580 -10.41 -28.69 6.30
CA ALA A 580 -11.68 -28.51 5.60
C ALA A 580 -12.65 -27.66 6.45
N PHE A 581 -13.46 -26.85 5.80
CA PHE A 581 -14.49 -26.03 6.45
C PHE A 581 -15.72 -25.87 5.54
N VAL A 582 -16.78 -25.25 6.06
CA VAL A 582 -18.03 -25.03 5.31
C VAL A 582 -18.13 -23.55 4.92
N ASN A 583 -18.43 -23.28 3.64
CA ASN A 583 -18.64 -21.92 3.15
C ASN A 583 -20.08 -21.42 3.38
N ALA A 584 -20.38 -20.19 2.97
CA ALA A 584 -21.70 -19.56 3.12
C ALA A 584 -22.85 -20.31 2.42
N GLN A 585 -22.56 -21.11 1.40
CA GLN A 585 -23.55 -21.90 0.66
C GLN A 585 -23.75 -23.32 1.24
N GLY A 586 -23.10 -23.63 2.37
CA GLY A 586 -23.14 -24.95 2.99
C GLY A 586 -22.27 -25.99 2.28
N ALA A 587 -21.45 -25.62 1.32
CA ALA A 587 -20.55 -26.52 0.62
C ALA A 587 -19.23 -26.70 1.41
N THR A 588 -18.69 -27.92 1.40
CA THR A 588 -17.42 -28.23 2.03
C THR A 588 -16.28 -27.74 1.17
N VAL A 589 -15.47 -26.83 1.70
CA VAL A 589 -14.15 -26.45 1.16
C VAL A 589 -13.15 -27.51 1.61
N ALA A 590 -12.52 -28.20 0.67
CA ALA A 590 -11.60 -29.28 0.98
C ALA A 590 -10.25 -28.78 1.47
N ALA A 591 -9.63 -29.51 2.38
CA ALA A 591 -8.21 -29.32 2.68
C ALA A 591 -7.36 -29.46 1.41
N GLY A 592 -6.37 -28.59 1.24
CA GLY A 592 -5.55 -28.50 0.02
C GLY A 592 -6.07 -27.52 -1.03
N ASN A 593 -7.31 -27.01 -0.92
CA ASN A 593 -7.77 -25.91 -1.77
C ASN A 593 -6.88 -24.67 -1.58
N ARG A 594 -6.54 -24.04 -2.68
CA ARG A 594 -5.68 -22.86 -2.69
C ARG A 594 -6.38 -21.65 -2.08
N LEU A 595 -5.60 -20.85 -1.35
CA LEU A 595 -6.08 -19.60 -0.78
C LEU A 595 -6.41 -18.61 -1.92
N PRO A 596 -7.67 -18.13 -2.02
CA PRO A 596 -8.06 -17.18 -3.06
C PRO A 596 -7.27 -15.85 -2.97
N GLY A 597 -7.22 -15.13 -4.10
CA GLY A 597 -6.50 -13.86 -4.19
C GLY A 597 -4.98 -14.03 -4.27
N THR A 598 -4.43 -15.25 -4.27
CA THR A 598 -2.98 -15.51 -4.34
C THR A 598 -2.58 -16.10 -5.70
N ALA A 599 -1.46 -15.62 -6.26
CA ALA A 599 -0.80 -16.24 -7.41
C ALA A 599 0.27 -17.23 -6.91
N ARG A 600 0.40 -18.40 -7.57
CA ARG A 600 1.46 -19.37 -7.23
C ARG A 600 2.84 -18.89 -7.68
N HIS A 601 2.90 -18.22 -8.82
CA HIS A 601 4.12 -17.66 -9.38
C HIS A 601 3.88 -16.22 -9.73
N SER A 602 4.74 -15.33 -9.26
CA SER A 602 4.78 -13.92 -9.62
C SER A 602 6.19 -13.56 -10.08
N PHE A 603 6.28 -12.79 -11.15
CA PHE A 603 7.52 -12.36 -11.75
C PHE A 603 7.45 -10.88 -12.10
N GLY A 604 8.50 -10.14 -11.75
CA GLY A 604 8.72 -8.76 -12.14
C GLY A 604 10.14 -8.56 -12.60
N ALA A 605 10.34 -7.84 -13.69
CA ALA A 605 11.66 -7.48 -14.17
C ALA A 605 11.66 -6.07 -14.75
N GLU A 606 12.79 -5.39 -14.62
CA GLU A 606 13.03 -4.07 -15.17
C GLU A 606 14.44 -4.01 -15.74
N LEU A 607 14.57 -3.40 -16.92
CA LEU A 607 15.85 -3.07 -17.54
C LEU A 607 15.82 -1.61 -17.96
N THR A 608 16.79 -0.82 -17.48
CA THR A 608 16.94 0.60 -17.81
C THR A 608 18.33 0.86 -18.36
N TYR A 609 18.41 1.58 -19.49
CA TYR A 609 19.66 1.96 -20.15
C TYR A 609 19.73 3.47 -20.36
N LYS A 610 20.88 4.08 -20.03
CA LYS A 610 21.19 5.52 -20.22
C LYS A 610 22.31 5.68 -21.25
N PRO A 611 22.02 5.61 -22.56
CA PRO A 611 23.06 5.58 -23.60
C PRO A 611 23.96 6.82 -23.57
N TRP A 612 23.39 8.01 -23.37
CA TRP A 612 24.09 9.30 -23.39
C TRP A 612 23.99 10.10 -22.09
N GLY A 613 23.66 9.43 -20.97
CA GLY A 613 23.54 10.06 -19.65
C GLY A 613 22.27 10.91 -19.47
N GLN A 614 21.86 11.65 -20.47
CA GLN A 614 20.65 12.49 -20.45
C GLN A 614 19.39 11.74 -20.88
N TRP A 615 19.55 10.73 -21.72
CA TRP A 615 18.46 9.93 -22.22
C TRP A 615 18.40 8.58 -21.50
N MET A 616 17.21 8.24 -21.06
CA MET A 616 16.89 6.94 -20.47
C MET A 616 15.87 6.22 -21.33
N VAL A 617 16.09 4.95 -21.58
CA VAL A 617 15.12 4.01 -22.15
C VAL A 617 15.02 2.80 -21.24
N GLY A 618 13.83 2.22 -21.13
CA GLY A 618 13.65 1.04 -20.27
C GLY A 618 12.48 0.17 -20.70
N VAL A 619 12.54 -1.07 -20.25
CA VAL A 619 11.49 -2.06 -20.39
C VAL A 619 11.18 -2.66 -19.02
N GLU A 620 9.91 -2.88 -18.76
CA GLU A 620 9.39 -3.59 -17.58
C GLU A 620 8.60 -4.80 -18.05
N ALA A 621 8.69 -5.89 -17.31
CA ALA A 621 7.91 -7.11 -17.54
C ALA A 621 7.24 -7.55 -16.26
N LYS A 622 5.97 -7.96 -16.34
CA LYS A 622 5.20 -8.47 -15.20
C LYS A 622 4.42 -9.72 -15.62
N ALA A 623 4.45 -10.74 -14.76
CA ALA A 623 3.66 -11.95 -14.93
C ALA A 623 3.13 -12.46 -13.61
N ASP A 624 1.89 -12.88 -13.59
CA ASP A 624 1.28 -13.66 -12.51
C ASP A 624 0.66 -14.94 -13.08
N SER A 625 0.77 -16.03 -12.35
CA SER A 625 0.04 -17.26 -12.65
C SER A 625 -1.45 -17.11 -12.31
N LYS A 626 -2.25 -18.11 -12.62
CA LYS A 626 -3.67 -18.20 -12.29
C LYS A 626 -3.95 -17.87 -10.82
N VAL A 627 -5.01 -17.08 -10.57
CA VAL A 627 -5.48 -16.67 -9.24
C VAL A 627 -6.93 -17.14 -9.05
N TYR A 628 -7.19 -17.93 -8.01
CA TYR A 628 -8.55 -18.32 -7.65
C TYR A 628 -9.30 -17.19 -6.96
N ALA A 629 -10.61 -17.12 -7.21
CA ALA A 629 -11.50 -16.07 -6.68
C ALA A 629 -12.49 -16.59 -5.62
N ASP A 630 -12.59 -17.90 -5.45
CA ASP A 630 -13.45 -18.55 -4.48
C ASP A 630 -12.72 -19.67 -3.72
N ASP A 631 -13.17 -19.97 -2.50
CA ASP A 631 -12.56 -20.99 -1.63
C ASP A 631 -12.70 -22.42 -2.22
N LEU A 632 -13.74 -22.67 -3.01
CA LEU A 632 -13.93 -23.96 -3.70
C LEU A 632 -12.96 -24.15 -4.87
N ASN A 633 -12.23 -23.11 -5.28
CA ASN A 633 -11.33 -23.10 -6.43
C ASN A 633 -12.03 -23.38 -7.77
N THR A 634 -13.31 -23.05 -7.87
CA THR A 634 -14.13 -23.22 -9.08
C THR A 634 -14.01 -22.03 -10.04
N GLN A 635 -13.73 -20.84 -9.51
CA GLN A 635 -13.58 -19.60 -10.25
C GLN A 635 -12.14 -19.11 -10.20
N ALA A 636 -11.62 -18.68 -11.35
CA ALA A 636 -10.23 -18.20 -11.41
C ALA A 636 -10.01 -17.16 -12.50
N ALA A 637 -9.18 -16.15 -12.19
CA ALA A 637 -8.56 -15.29 -13.18
C ALA A 637 -7.39 -16.04 -13.84
N PRO A 638 -7.30 -16.08 -15.19
CA PRO A 638 -6.15 -16.67 -15.88
C PRO A 638 -4.86 -15.94 -15.57
N GLY A 639 -3.73 -16.64 -15.68
CA GLY A 639 -2.42 -16.02 -15.62
C GLY A 639 -2.18 -15.09 -16.81
N TYR A 640 -1.30 -14.12 -16.62
CA TYR A 640 -0.95 -13.13 -17.64
C TYR A 640 0.54 -12.83 -17.67
N PHE A 641 0.99 -12.31 -18.80
CA PHE A 641 2.29 -11.68 -19.01
C PHE A 641 2.08 -10.39 -19.80
N ILE A 642 2.61 -9.29 -19.27
CA ILE A 642 2.60 -7.97 -19.92
C ILE A 642 4.00 -7.37 -19.88
N PHE A 643 4.27 -6.45 -20.80
CA PHE A 643 5.47 -5.63 -20.75
C PHE A 643 5.15 -4.17 -21.07
N ASN A 644 5.96 -3.28 -20.48
CA ASN A 644 5.84 -1.84 -20.62
C ASN A 644 7.13 -1.28 -21.21
N LEU A 645 7.03 -0.19 -21.94
CA LEU A 645 8.17 0.59 -22.43
C LEU A 645 8.17 1.95 -21.79
N LYS A 646 9.35 2.47 -21.46
CA LYS A 646 9.52 3.79 -20.89
C LYS A 646 10.71 4.51 -21.45
N THR A 647 10.64 5.84 -21.53
CA THR A 647 11.73 6.70 -21.95
C THR A 647 11.68 8.03 -21.23
N GLY A 648 12.81 8.69 -21.08
CA GLY A 648 12.89 10.00 -20.48
C GLY A 648 14.14 10.74 -20.94
N TYR A 649 14.05 12.06 -21.01
CA TYR A 649 15.13 12.92 -21.41
C TYR A 649 15.29 14.10 -20.44
N THR A 650 16.49 14.22 -19.88
CA THR A 650 16.85 15.31 -18.96
C THR A 650 17.64 16.38 -19.70
N PHE A 651 17.27 17.64 -19.56
CA PHE A 651 18.02 18.78 -20.10
C PHE A 651 17.98 19.98 -19.17
N LYS A 652 18.91 20.91 -19.34
CA LYS A 652 18.94 22.16 -18.57
C LYS A 652 18.59 23.33 -19.48
N ALA A 653 17.76 24.25 -18.98
CA ALA A 653 17.45 25.54 -19.61
C ALA A 653 17.56 26.64 -18.53
N GLY A 654 18.61 27.40 -18.61
CA GLY A 654 18.99 28.36 -17.54
C GLY A 654 19.36 27.60 -16.25
N ALA A 655 18.82 28.05 -15.12
CA ALA A 655 19.01 27.41 -13.81
C ALA A 655 18.12 26.19 -13.59
N THR A 656 17.13 25.96 -14.46
CA THR A 656 16.12 24.90 -14.31
C THR A 656 16.55 23.62 -15.02
N GLN A 657 16.46 22.51 -14.32
CA GLN A 657 16.56 21.17 -14.90
C GLN A 657 15.16 20.69 -15.29
N TRP A 658 15.04 20.19 -16.51
CA TRP A 658 13.80 19.67 -17.07
C TRP A 658 13.91 18.18 -17.32
N TYR A 659 12.82 17.47 -17.12
CA TYR A 659 12.68 16.06 -17.46
C TYR A 659 11.37 15.83 -18.20
N VAL A 660 11.48 15.41 -19.45
CA VAL A 660 10.33 14.97 -20.27
C VAL A 660 10.36 13.46 -20.35
N PHE A 661 9.23 12.82 -20.13
CA PHE A 661 9.15 11.38 -20.16
C PHE A 661 7.85 10.87 -20.78
N GLY A 662 7.90 9.64 -21.25
CA GLY A 662 6.75 8.92 -21.75
C GLY A 662 6.86 7.44 -21.44
N ARG A 663 5.69 6.79 -21.29
CA ARG A 663 5.59 5.34 -21.12
C ARG A 663 4.41 4.77 -21.88
N ILE A 664 4.54 3.51 -22.23
CA ILE A 664 3.48 2.70 -22.82
C ILE A 664 3.34 1.47 -21.92
N ASP A 665 2.22 1.35 -21.23
CA ASP A 665 1.89 0.18 -20.43
C ASP A 665 1.16 -0.84 -21.28
N ASN A 666 1.41 -2.14 -21.00
CA ASN A 666 0.79 -3.25 -21.70
C ASN A 666 0.90 -3.11 -23.23
N VAL A 667 2.14 -3.02 -23.73
CA VAL A 667 2.46 -2.75 -25.16
C VAL A 667 1.76 -3.70 -26.12
N ALA A 668 1.58 -4.96 -25.70
CA ALA A 668 0.92 -6.00 -26.51
C ALA A 668 -0.61 -5.90 -26.50
N ASP A 669 -1.19 -4.93 -25.81
CA ASP A 669 -2.64 -4.74 -25.67
C ASP A 669 -3.38 -6.00 -25.16
N ARG A 670 -2.76 -6.70 -24.22
CA ARG A 670 -3.31 -7.95 -23.69
C ARG A 670 -4.49 -7.67 -22.77
N HIS A 671 -5.61 -8.31 -23.00
CA HIS A 671 -6.73 -8.33 -22.06
C HIS A 671 -6.43 -9.32 -20.94
N TYR A 672 -6.55 -8.87 -19.68
CA TYR A 672 -6.32 -9.70 -18.50
C TYR A 672 -7.14 -9.19 -17.31
N ILE A 673 -7.24 -10.02 -16.27
CA ILE A 673 -7.89 -9.67 -15.01
C ILE A 673 -6.81 -9.18 -14.05
N GLY A 674 -6.92 -7.96 -13.58
CA GLY A 674 -5.95 -7.30 -12.69
C GLY A 674 -6.08 -7.73 -11.24
N SER A 675 -7.32 -7.93 -10.78
CA SER A 675 -7.64 -8.37 -9.42
C SER A 675 -8.93 -9.18 -9.37
N VAL A 676 -9.16 -9.85 -8.25
CA VAL A 676 -10.38 -10.62 -7.98
C VAL A 676 -11.01 -10.17 -6.65
N ILE A 677 -12.33 -10.20 -6.61
CA ILE A 677 -13.13 -10.01 -5.39
C ILE A 677 -13.39 -11.41 -4.82
N VAL A 678 -12.80 -11.71 -3.68
CA VAL A 678 -12.88 -13.04 -3.07
C VAL A 678 -14.29 -13.33 -2.56
N ASN A 679 -14.81 -14.53 -2.88
CA ASN A 679 -16.12 -15.03 -2.45
C ASN A 679 -17.30 -14.09 -2.76
N GLU A 680 -17.29 -13.45 -3.94
CA GLU A 680 -18.38 -12.57 -4.35
C GLU A 680 -19.64 -13.38 -4.69
N ALA A 681 -20.74 -13.16 -3.93
CA ALA A 681 -21.93 -13.99 -3.94
C ALA A 681 -22.73 -13.96 -5.26
N ASN A 682 -22.57 -12.94 -6.08
CA ASN A 682 -23.28 -12.77 -7.36
C ASN A 682 -22.46 -13.25 -8.58
N GLY A 683 -21.34 -13.95 -8.35
CA GLY A 683 -20.46 -14.44 -9.41
C GLY A 683 -19.64 -13.36 -10.11
N ARG A 684 -19.60 -12.14 -9.59
CA ARG A 684 -18.89 -10.98 -10.17
C ARG A 684 -17.50 -10.83 -9.58
N TYR A 685 -16.72 -11.87 -9.72
CA TYR A 685 -15.39 -11.97 -9.13
C TYR A 685 -14.32 -11.12 -9.80
N TYR A 686 -14.53 -10.65 -11.04
CA TYR A 686 -13.44 -10.19 -11.90
C TYR A 686 -13.40 -8.68 -12.02
N GLU A 687 -12.20 -8.12 -11.87
CA GLU A 687 -11.87 -6.71 -12.12
C GLU A 687 -10.87 -6.67 -13.28
N PRO A 688 -11.33 -6.37 -14.50
CA PRO A 688 -10.47 -6.30 -15.68
C PRO A 688 -9.44 -5.18 -15.55
N ALA A 689 -8.21 -5.48 -15.95
CA ALA A 689 -7.14 -4.50 -16.08
C ALA A 689 -7.19 -3.81 -17.45
N PRO A 690 -6.61 -2.60 -17.57
CA PRO A 690 -6.56 -1.89 -18.83
C PRO A 690 -5.75 -2.64 -19.90
N GLY A 691 -6.14 -2.45 -21.16
CA GLY A 691 -5.32 -2.75 -22.32
C GLY A 691 -4.11 -1.81 -22.41
N ARG A 692 -3.67 -1.51 -23.62
CA ARG A 692 -2.54 -0.57 -23.84
C ARG A 692 -2.91 0.83 -23.37
N ARG A 693 -2.00 1.43 -22.57
CA ARG A 693 -2.14 2.81 -22.07
C ARG A 693 -0.89 3.62 -22.38
N PHE A 694 -1.09 4.91 -22.52
CA PHE A 694 -0.01 5.89 -22.73
C PHE A 694 -0.01 6.88 -21.59
N PHE A 695 1.18 7.30 -21.19
CA PHE A 695 1.36 8.40 -20.25
C PHE A 695 2.56 9.24 -20.67
N VAL A 696 2.42 10.55 -20.64
CA VAL A 696 3.50 11.52 -20.90
C VAL A 696 3.54 12.53 -19.78
N GLY A 697 4.73 12.98 -19.41
CA GLY A 697 4.87 13.96 -18.34
C GLY A 697 6.06 14.87 -18.52
N LEU A 698 5.98 15.99 -17.81
CA LEU A 698 7.01 17.04 -17.74
C LEU A 698 7.27 17.37 -16.29
N ARG A 699 8.53 17.41 -15.88
CA ARG A 699 8.97 17.88 -14.57
C ARG A 699 10.05 18.93 -14.70
N ALA A 700 9.99 19.91 -13.83
CA ALA A 700 10.98 20.98 -13.71
C ALA A 700 11.51 21.03 -12.27
N SER A 701 12.80 21.29 -12.10
CA SER A 701 13.43 21.44 -10.79
C SER A 701 14.44 22.58 -10.82
N MET A 702 14.49 23.40 -9.77
CA MET A 702 15.44 24.49 -9.60
C MET A 702 15.97 24.52 -8.16
#